data_4d6df0f8a294da1322a9e0dc43827287
#
_entry.id   4d6df0f8a294da1322a9e0dc43827287
#
_cell.length_a   1.000
_cell.length_b   1.000
_cell.length_c   1.000
_cell.angle_alpha   90.00
_cell.angle_beta   90.00
_cell.angle_gamma   90.00
#
_symmetry.space_group_name_H-M   'P 1'
#
loop_
_entity.id
_entity.type
_entity.pdbx_description
1 polymer ?
#
loop_
_entity_poly.entity_id
_entity_poly.type
_entity_poly.pdbx_seq_one_letter_code
_entity_poly.pdbx_strand_id
1 'polypeptide(L)'
;MSSRITEVLQGREENYILPFLWQHGEEEEMIREEMARVHESGIGAVCIEARPHPDFLGPKWWLDMDIIMDEARKRGMKVWLLDDDHFPTGHAAGKVKEAPEELHRKFLGERYVDTVGPAPGASLLVDTLLMTGLRPTISLRTNASGRNKLISVTAVRRDPVSGALLSESIDLTDRIQAGIVYWDIPEGYWRVFVISEDNQGGSEKQADYLNPLDRASVRILLDTVYEAIYERYKDDFGQTFAGFFSDEPGFYNDKTTFDFESRPGKAGVSLPWSSDMPPLLEQALGGDYRNQLHLLWHDAGEQSDRVRYSYMNIVSRLYAENFCNQLGDWCRARGVEYIGHVLEDNNVHARLGPGAGHFFRSMWGQDMSGLDVVLWQIVPGFDEISFRSASGVTDSEFFHYGLAKLGVSLGHIDPKKQGRTMCEVYGAYGWTEGLKLMKWLTDHMLVRGVNRFVPHAFTQKPFPDPDCGPHMYAGGKNPQYRYYGYLNRYINRISHLISGGRHVATAAVLYHGEAEWSGEAMYFHKPVRVLLQHQIDCEVLPADILLDEAKVKDSKLHVNLEEYQCLIIPYAEALPAELLRQLADYAGLGLPVYFVDGLPVRSSEGTDVSAALSFLSACPNVKISGLKGLADMLTAAGYYEIKADGYEPYLRNYHYVHEDSDVFMFFNESPHKVISTKVTLPLAGEGAVYGYDAFRNQLTLMEPSGESGAATVELELHPYESIVLLYGAVLADCSAERAWTADGPELTLQGEWTVSTAVSESYPAFDAPVTLKTLQNMSAPDLLPEFSGTFRYETEFEWEDSADSILLELGEVYETAEAWINGQPAGLCICPPYRMEVTGAIRQGTNTLVVEVTNTLAKDQQDFLSAFAQQDPSGLIGPVTVTPLRRLVKEA
;
A
#
# COMPACT_ATOMS: atom_id res chain seq x y z
N MET A 1 19.85 -13.71 24.22
CA MET A 1 19.65 -13.63 22.75
C MET A 1 20.43 -12.41 22.27
N SER A 2 20.96 -12.42 21.06
CA SER A 2 21.55 -11.22 20.46
C SER A 2 20.44 -10.19 20.23
N SER A 3 20.69 -8.89 20.54
CA SER A 3 19.71 -7.87 20.22
C SER A 3 19.63 -7.66 18.70
N ARG A 4 18.48 -7.21 18.20
CA ARG A 4 18.29 -6.89 16.77
C ARG A 4 19.36 -5.91 16.27
N ILE A 5 19.70 -4.93 17.08
CA ILE A 5 20.77 -3.96 16.77
C ILE A 5 22.12 -4.67 16.61
N THR A 6 22.48 -5.57 17.54
CA THR A 6 23.72 -6.33 17.46
C THR A 6 23.76 -7.23 16.23
N GLU A 7 22.65 -7.83 15.85
CA GLU A 7 22.54 -8.65 14.64
C GLU A 7 22.83 -7.84 13.38
N VAL A 8 22.22 -6.65 13.25
CA VAL A 8 22.46 -5.74 12.12
C VAL A 8 23.92 -5.27 12.08
N LEU A 9 24.48 -4.82 13.21
CA LEU A 9 25.88 -4.34 13.26
C LEU A 9 26.88 -5.44 12.90
N GLN A 10 26.52 -6.70 13.08
CA GLN A 10 27.33 -7.88 12.71
C GLN A 10 27.02 -8.40 11.30
N GLY A 11 26.14 -7.74 10.52
CA GLY A 11 25.73 -8.19 9.18
C GLY A 11 24.96 -9.50 9.20
N ARG A 12 24.13 -9.72 10.21
CA ARG A 12 23.28 -10.91 10.39
C ARG A 12 21.80 -10.61 10.32
N GLU A 13 21.43 -9.53 9.66
CA GLU A 13 20.05 -9.21 9.35
C GLU A 13 19.38 -10.29 8.49
N GLU A 14 18.10 -10.53 8.73
CA GLU A 14 17.28 -11.45 7.92
C GLU A 14 16.95 -10.83 6.56
N ASN A 15 16.39 -11.63 5.65
CA ASN A 15 15.85 -11.14 4.38
C ASN A 15 14.41 -10.63 4.55
N TYR A 16 14.13 -9.45 4.02
CA TYR A 16 12.84 -8.75 4.06
C TYR A 16 12.30 -8.41 2.68
N ILE A 17 12.89 -8.97 1.61
CA ILE A 17 12.61 -8.65 0.23
C ILE A 17 12.26 -9.94 -0.53
N LEU A 18 11.15 -9.93 -1.28
CA LEU A 18 10.65 -11.05 -2.08
C LEU A 18 10.06 -10.52 -3.41
N PRO A 19 10.92 -10.17 -4.39
CA PRO A 19 10.47 -9.58 -5.66
C PRO A 19 9.63 -10.56 -6.46
N PHE A 20 8.73 -10.02 -7.30
CA PHE A 20 8.17 -10.81 -8.38
C PHE A 20 9.24 -11.26 -9.35
N LEU A 21 9.18 -12.55 -9.70
CA LEU A 21 9.98 -13.18 -10.74
C LEU A 21 9.03 -13.75 -11.78
N TRP A 22 8.92 -13.06 -12.91
CA TRP A 22 7.97 -13.37 -13.96
C TRP A 22 8.43 -14.55 -14.82
N GLN A 23 7.51 -15.46 -15.09
CA GLN A 23 7.73 -16.67 -15.88
C GLN A 23 6.88 -16.62 -17.14
N HIS A 24 7.54 -16.83 -18.30
CA HIS A 24 6.90 -16.86 -19.61
C HIS A 24 7.24 -18.15 -20.38
N GLY A 25 7.89 -19.15 -19.70
CA GLY A 25 8.33 -20.41 -20.29
C GLY A 25 9.74 -20.35 -20.88
N GLU A 26 10.66 -19.68 -20.20
CA GLU A 26 12.05 -19.48 -20.62
C GLU A 26 12.87 -20.76 -20.61
N GLU A 27 14.07 -20.68 -21.22
CA GLU A 27 15.06 -21.76 -21.19
C GLU A 27 15.71 -21.85 -19.79
N GLU A 28 16.13 -23.08 -19.43
CA GLU A 28 16.72 -23.38 -18.11
C GLU A 28 17.86 -22.44 -17.72
N GLU A 29 18.76 -22.11 -18.67
CA GLU A 29 19.92 -21.27 -18.41
C GLU A 29 19.50 -19.85 -17.98
N MET A 30 18.45 -19.29 -18.60
CA MET A 30 17.92 -17.97 -18.26
C MET A 30 17.29 -17.96 -16.86
N ILE A 31 16.51 -19.00 -16.52
CA ILE A 31 15.91 -19.13 -15.18
C ILE A 31 17.00 -19.20 -14.10
N ARG A 32 18.03 -20.01 -14.31
CA ARG A 32 19.15 -20.14 -13.37
C ARG A 32 19.96 -18.84 -13.24
N GLU A 33 20.19 -18.14 -14.35
CA GLU A 33 20.87 -16.84 -14.34
C GLU A 33 20.08 -15.84 -13.52
N GLU A 34 18.78 -15.65 -13.78
CA GLU A 34 17.96 -14.67 -13.10
C GLU A 34 17.87 -14.96 -11.59
N MET A 35 17.68 -16.23 -11.19
CA MET A 35 17.73 -16.63 -9.78
C MET A 35 19.07 -16.31 -9.12
N ALA A 36 20.18 -16.45 -9.86
CA ALA A 36 21.50 -16.07 -9.38
C ALA A 36 21.60 -14.55 -9.20
N ARG A 37 21.12 -13.75 -10.17
CA ARG A 37 21.13 -12.29 -10.10
C ARG A 37 20.30 -11.76 -8.92
N VAL A 38 19.10 -12.31 -8.72
CA VAL A 38 18.29 -11.98 -7.55
C VAL A 38 19.07 -12.20 -6.24
N HIS A 39 19.67 -13.39 -6.09
CA HIS A 39 20.43 -13.72 -4.89
C HIS A 39 21.71 -12.85 -4.72
N GLU A 40 22.47 -12.60 -5.80
CA GLU A 40 23.66 -11.75 -5.79
C GLU A 40 23.36 -10.30 -5.37
N SER A 41 22.13 -9.83 -5.63
CA SER A 41 21.65 -8.51 -5.18
C SER A 41 21.31 -8.45 -3.69
N GLY A 42 21.55 -9.53 -2.93
CA GLY A 42 21.29 -9.58 -1.47
C GLY A 42 19.85 -9.93 -1.11
N ILE A 43 19.11 -10.57 -2.00
CA ILE A 43 17.72 -10.98 -1.81
C ILE A 43 17.65 -12.49 -1.55
N GLY A 44 16.94 -12.88 -0.50
CA GLY A 44 16.81 -14.27 -0.06
C GLY A 44 15.46 -14.93 -0.35
N ALA A 45 14.60 -14.33 -1.16
CA ALA A 45 13.30 -14.89 -1.54
C ALA A 45 12.85 -14.38 -2.90
N VAL A 46 11.88 -15.09 -3.52
CA VAL A 46 11.19 -14.66 -4.74
C VAL A 46 9.70 -14.98 -4.64
N CYS A 47 8.86 -14.20 -5.31
CA CYS A 47 7.46 -14.50 -5.58
C CYS A 47 7.32 -14.80 -7.08
N ILE A 48 7.01 -16.05 -7.42
CA ILE A 48 6.89 -16.49 -8.82
C ILE A 48 5.53 -16.08 -9.36
N GLU A 49 5.51 -15.47 -10.52
CA GLU A 49 4.29 -15.10 -11.24
C GLU A 49 4.30 -15.63 -12.67
N ALA A 50 3.22 -16.27 -13.09
CA ALA A 50 2.95 -16.57 -14.49
C ALA A 50 2.50 -15.29 -15.21
N ARG A 51 3.23 -14.80 -16.29
CA ARG A 51 2.97 -13.45 -16.84
C ARG A 51 2.99 -13.30 -18.37
N PRO A 52 2.10 -13.92 -19.12
CA PRO A 52 1.50 -15.21 -18.87
C PRO A 52 2.48 -16.34 -19.14
N HIS A 53 2.37 -17.44 -18.43
CA HIS A 53 3.11 -18.66 -18.76
C HIS A 53 2.29 -19.49 -19.78
N PRO A 54 2.84 -19.93 -20.93
CA PRO A 54 2.06 -20.57 -21.99
C PRO A 54 1.52 -21.95 -21.63
N ASP A 55 2.00 -22.54 -20.55
CA ASP A 55 1.68 -23.91 -20.13
C ASP A 55 1.52 -23.99 -18.59
N PHE A 56 0.83 -23.01 -17.99
CA PHE A 56 0.63 -22.96 -16.53
C PHE A 56 0.01 -24.26 -16.01
N LEU A 57 0.60 -24.85 -14.96
CA LEU A 57 0.31 -26.18 -14.40
C LEU A 57 0.52 -27.35 -15.38
N GLY A 58 1.09 -27.12 -16.56
CA GLY A 58 1.44 -28.14 -17.52
C GLY A 58 2.91 -28.58 -17.42
N PRO A 59 3.37 -29.48 -18.32
CA PRO A 59 4.72 -30.02 -18.28
C PRO A 59 5.86 -28.99 -18.30
N LYS A 60 5.72 -27.90 -19.07
CA LYS A 60 6.75 -26.84 -19.13
C LYS A 60 6.80 -26.05 -17.83
N TRP A 61 5.61 -25.69 -17.28
CA TRP A 61 5.53 -25.04 -15.98
C TRP A 61 6.21 -25.84 -14.87
N TRP A 62 5.95 -27.13 -14.82
CA TRP A 62 6.57 -27.99 -13.81
C TRP A 62 8.08 -28.09 -13.97
N LEU A 63 8.58 -28.08 -15.21
CA LEU A 63 10.02 -28.06 -15.47
C LEU A 63 10.63 -26.75 -14.94
N ASP A 64 10.02 -25.61 -15.24
CA ASP A 64 10.49 -24.30 -14.81
C ASP A 64 10.47 -24.15 -13.31
N MET A 65 9.38 -24.56 -12.68
CA MET A 65 9.26 -24.56 -11.21
C MET A 65 10.28 -25.51 -10.55
N ASP A 66 10.58 -26.67 -11.15
CA ASP A 66 11.61 -27.59 -10.60
C ASP A 66 13.00 -26.94 -10.64
N ILE A 67 13.32 -26.18 -11.71
CA ILE A 67 14.57 -25.42 -11.82
C ILE A 67 14.65 -24.33 -10.78
N ILE A 68 13.57 -23.55 -10.60
CA ILE A 68 13.48 -22.48 -9.59
C ILE A 68 13.64 -23.04 -8.18
N MET A 69 12.92 -24.13 -7.85
CA MET A 69 13.02 -24.79 -6.55
C MET A 69 14.41 -25.38 -6.29
N ASP A 70 15.07 -25.93 -7.32
CA ASP A 70 16.45 -26.41 -7.23
C ASP A 70 17.43 -25.27 -6.92
N GLU A 71 17.34 -24.14 -7.64
CA GLU A 71 18.15 -22.96 -7.39
C GLU A 71 17.89 -22.34 -6.02
N ALA A 72 16.62 -22.29 -5.60
CA ALA A 72 16.25 -21.79 -4.28
C ALA A 72 16.85 -22.64 -3.15
N ARG A 73 16.76 -23.98 -3.24
CA ARG A 73 17.38 -24.89 -2.26
C ARG A 73 18.90 -24.72 -2.20
N LYS A 74 19.58 -24.60 -3.33
CA LYS A 74 21.04 -24.40 -3.42
C LYS A 74 21.49 -23.11 -2.75
N ARG A 75 20.69 -22.05 -2.81
CA ARG A 75 21.01 -20.73 -2.28
C ARG A 75 20.38 -20.44 -0.90
N GLY A 76 19.54 -21.33 -0.38
CA GLY A 76 18.82 -21.11 0.86
C GLY A 76 17.73 -20.05 0.75
N MET A 77 17.21 -19.84 -0.45
CA MET A 77 16.14 -18.88 -0.73
C MET A 77 14.75 -19.46 -0.42
N LYS A 78 13.77 -18.56 -0.18
CA LYS A 78 12.36 -18.89 -0.07
C LYS A 78 11.64 -18.62 -1.38
N VAL A 79 10.61 -19.42 -1.68
CA VAL A 79 9.76 -19.27 -2.87
C VAL A 79 8.33 -19.06 -2.46
N TRP A 80 7.74 -17.97 -2.93
CA TRP A 80 6.32 -17.68 -2.90
C TRP A 80 5.75 -17.87 -4.30
N LEU A 81 4.46 -18.08 -4.43
CA LEU A 81 3.78 -18.24 -5.72
C LEU A 81 2.53 -17.36 -5.76
N LEU A 82 2.43 -16.50 -6.77
CA LEU A 82 1.17 -15.87 -7.15
C LEU A 82 0.20 -16.98 -7.58
N ASP A 83 -0.97 -17.02 -6.97
CA ASP A 83 -1.83 -18.19 -6.88
C ASP A 83 -2.77 -18.39 -8.07
N ASP A 84 -2.49 -17.75 -9.23
CA ASP A 84 -3.25 -17.94 -10.46
C ASP A 84 -2.35 -17.88 -11.71
N ASP A 85 -2.91 -18.11 -12.88
CA ASP A 85 -2.19 -18.06 -14.16
C ASP A 85 -1.90 -16.64 -14.65
N HIS A 86 -2.53 -15.65 -14.06
CA HIS A 86 -2.31 -14.20 -14.19
C HIS A 86 -3.10 -13.44 -13.14
N PHE A 87 -2.78 -12.16 -12.93
CA PHE A 87 -3.57 -11.28 -12.08
C PHE A 87 -4.83 -10.74 -12.81
N PRO A 88 -5.90 -10.32 -12.08
CA PRO A 88 -6.08 -10.52 -10.64
C PRO A 88 -6.42 -11.97 -10.29
N THR A 89 -6.02 -12.39 -9.09
CA THR A 89 -6.37 -13.73 -8.56
C THR A 89 -7.87 -13.99 -8.60
N GLY A 90 -8.28 -15.13 -9.16
CA GLY A 90 -9.68 -15.55 -9.17
C GLY A 90 -10.15 -16.21 -10.47
N HIS A 91 -9.26 -16.39 -11.45
CA HIS A 91 -9.54 -17.12 -12.68
C HIS A 91 -9.38 -18.64 -12.51
N ALA A 92 -8.60 -19.07 -11.49
CA ALA A 92 -8.31 -20.46 -11.19
C ALA A 92 -7.77 -21.22 -12.44
N ALA A 93 -6.79 -20.63 -13.14
CA ALA A 93 -6.23 -21.14 -14.37
C ALA A 93 -7.32 -21.47 -15.43
N GLY A 94 -8.35 -20.64 -15.51
CA GLY A 94 -9.47 -20.81 -16.45
C GLY A 94 -10.49 -21.90 -16.06
N LYS A 95 -10.33 -22.59 -14.92
CA LYS A 95 -11.21 -23.69 -14.52
C LYS A 95 -12.59 -23.26 -14.04
N VAL A 96 -12.76 -22.01 -13.65
CA VAL A 96 -14.09 -21.47 -13.33
C VAL A 96 -15.03 -21.56 -14.52
N LYS A 97 -14.52 -21.35 -15.73
CA LYS A 97 -15.31 -21.47 -16.98
C LYS A 97 -15.85 -22.88 -17.22
N GLU A 98 -15.11 -23.90 -16.82
CA GLU A 98 -15.48 -25.31 -16.95
C GLU A 98 -16.40 -25.78 -15.83
N ALA A 99 -16.52 -25.02 -14.75
CA ALA A 99 -17.34 -25.36 -13.60
C ALA A 99 -18.86 -25.20 -13.90
N PRO A 100 -19.71 -25.86 -13.10
CA PRO A 100 -21.16 -25.66 -13.20
C PRO A 100 -21.57 -24.19 -13.05
N GLU A 101 -22.60 -23.76 -13.81
CA GLU A 101 -23.03 -22.34 -13.88
C GLU A 101 -23.42 -21.78 -12.50
N GLU A 102 -23.88 -22.60 -11.57
CA GLU A 102 -24.20 -22.22 -10.20
C GLU A 102 -22.99 -21.74 -9.38
N LEU A 103 -21.77 -22.10 -9.79
CA LEU A 103 -20.51 -21.69 -9.16
C LEU A 103 -19.87 -20.43 -9.81
N HIS A 104 -20.45 -19.95 -10.93
CA HIS A 104 -19.99 -18.72 -11.55
C HIS A 104 -20.44 -17.50 -10.73
N ARG A 105 -19.82 -16.35 -10.97
CA ARG A 105 -20.22 -15.08 -10.35
C ARG A 105 -21.70 -14.80 -10.57
N LYS A 106 -22.33 -14.27 -9.54
CA LYS A 106 -23.73 -13.86 -9.58
C LYS A 106 -23.86 -12.40 -9.20
N PHE A 107 -24.81 -11.74 -9.84
CA PHE A 107 -25.10 -10.33 -9.60
C PHE A 107 -26.59 -10.10 -9.48
N LEU A 108 -26.96 -9.11 -8.66
CA LEU A 108 -28.27 -8.50 -8.72
C LEU A 108 -28.28 -7.39 -9.76
N GLY A 109 -29.32 -7.35 -10.56
CA GLY A 109 -29.63 -6.28 -11.47
C GLY A 109 -31.06 -5.78 -11.28
N GLU A 110 -31.31 -4.53 -11.62
CA GLU A 110 -32.61 -3.92 -11.55
C GLU A 110 -33.14 -3.57 -12.93
N ARG A 111 -34.48 -3.67 -13.07
CA ARG A 111 -35.26 -3.07 -14.13
C ARG A 111 -36.51 -2.42 -13.50
N TYR A 112 -37.05 -1.39 -14.10
CA TYR A 112 -38.26 -0.78 -13.61
C TYR A 112 -39.15 -0.24 -14.72
N VAL A 113 -40.47 -0.12 -14.41
CA VAL A 113 -41.46 0.52 -15.24
C VAL A 113 -42.26 1.51 -14.41
N ASP A 114 -42.48 2.70 -14.94
CA ASP A 114 -43.33 3.71 -14.34
C ASP A 114 -44.76 3.55 -14.86
N THR A 115 -45.72 3.69 -13.96
CA THR A 115 -47.15 3.57 -14.29
C THR A 115 -48.00 4.55 -13.48
N VAL A 116 -49.22 4.76 -13.87
CA VAL A 116 -50.20 5.63 -13.21
C VAL A 116 -51.52 4.91 -13.05
N GLY A 117 -52.09 5.00 -11.85
CA GLY A 117 -53.44 4.47 -11.54
C GLY A 117 -54.45 5.57 -11.22
N PRO A 118 -55.75 5.18 -11.07
CA PRO A 118 -56.18 3.80 -10.89
C PRO A 118 -56.33 3.02 -12.23
N ALA A 119 -55.86 1.75 -12.25
CA ALA A 119 -56.04 0.87 -13.41
C ALA A 119 -56.31 -0.58 -12.91
N PRO A 120 -57.60 -0.99 -12.81
CA PRO A 120 -57.94 -2.35 -12.37
C PRO A 120 -57.55 -3.38 -13.41
N GLY A 121 -57.09 -4.55 -12.98
CA GLY A 121 -56.74 -5.68 -13.84
C GLY A 121 -55.52 -5.42 -14.76
N ALA A 122 -54.66 -4.50 -14.41
CA ALA A 122 -53.45 -4.22 -15.17
C ALA A 122 -52.45 -5.39 -15.12
N SER A 123 -51.53 -5.43 -16.11
CA SER A 123 -50.48 -6.45 -16.16
C SER A 123 -49.12 -5.87 -16.57
N LEU A 124 -48.03 -6.52 -16.14
CA LEU A 124 -46.66 -6.20 -16.49
C LEU A 124 -45.95 -7.45 -17.00
N LEU A 125 -45.27 -7.34 -18.15
CA LEU A 125 -44.54 -8.43 -18.79
C LEU A 125 -43.14 -8.57 -18.13
N VAL A 126 -43.08 -9.29 -17.03
CA VAL A 126 -41.84 -9.47 -16.24
C VAL A 126 -40.78 -10.23 -17.01
N ASP A 127 -41.14 -11.34 -17.66
CA ASP A 127 -40.19 -12.12 -18.46
C ASP A 127 -39.58 -11.28 -19.58
N THR A 128 -40.29 -10.33 -20.14
CA THR A 128 -39.77 -9.42 -21.16
C THR A 128 -38.77 -8.43 -20.57
N LEU A 129 -39.00 -7.95 -19.36
CA LEU A 129 -38.04 -7.08 -18.65
C LEU A 129 -36.75 -7.81 -18.24
N LEU A 130 -36.83 -9.12 -18.02
CA LEU A 130 -35.67 -9.96 -17.68
C LEU A 130 -34.83 -10.34 -18.91
N MET A 131 -35.23 -9.96 -20.13
CA MET A 131 -34.46 -10.24 -21.33
C MET A 131 -33.13 -9.47 -21.30
N THR A 132 -32.02 -10.15 -21.61
CA THR A 132 -30.71 -9.55 -21.77
C THR A 132 -30.47 -9.10 -23.22
N GLY A 133 -29.78 -7.99 -23.43
CA GLY A 133 -29.29 -7.56 -24.75
C GLY A 133 -30.27 -6.83 -25.63
N LEU A 134 -31.26 -6.10 -25.08
CA LEU A 134 -32.06 -5.15 -25.82
C LEU A 134 -31.23 -4.03 -26.46
N ARG A 135 -30.73 -4.29 -27.68
CA ARG A 135 -30.51 -3.18 -28.62
C ARG A 135 -31.91 -2.85 -29.19
N PRO A 136 -32.25 -1.56 -29.38
CA PRO A 136 -33.58 -1.14 -29.83
C PRO A 136 -33.96 -1.64 -31.22
N THR A 137 -33.17 -2.43 -31.87
CA THR A 137 -33.37 -2.93 -33.21
C THR A 137 -33.33 -4.46 -33.26
N ILE A 138 -34.47 -5.08 -33.23
CA ILE A 138 -34.84 -6.21 -34.10
C ILE A 138 -34.79 -7.64 -33.56
N SER A 139 -34.33 -8.02 -32.38
CA SER A 139 -34.63 -9.39 -31.96
C SER A 139 -35.03 -9.49 -30.50
N LEU A 140 -36.28 -9.74 -30.29
CA LEU A 140 -36.84 -10.24 -29.04
C LEU A 140 -36.22 -11.60 -28.73
N ARG A 141 -35.22 -11.65 -27.91
CA ARG A 141 -34.74 -12.90 -27.32
C ARG A 141 -35.48 -13.07 -26.00
N THR A 142 -36.27 -14.13 -25.91
CA THR A 142 -36.94 -14.52 -24.68
C THR A 142 -35.90 -14.97 -23.64
N ASN A 143 -36.17 -14.81 -22.35
CA ASN A 143 -35.41 -15.37 -21.25
C ASN A 143 -35.49 -16.92 -21.24
N ALA A 144 -35.49 -17.53 -22.43
CA ALA A 144 -35.62 -18.95 -22.62
C ALA A 144 -34.43 -19.77 -22.07
N SER A 145 -33.33 -19.10 -21.71
CA SER A 145 -32.13 -19.76 -21.18
C SER A 145 -32.16 -19.95 -19.67
N GLY A 146 -33.13 -19.38 -18.93
CA GLY A 146 -33.19 -19.44 -17.48
C GLY A 146 -32.04 -18.70 -16.76
N ARG A 147 -31.26 -17.90 -17.47
CA ARG A 147 -30.08 -17.23 -16.95
C ARG A 147 -30.39 -16.11 -15.96
N ASN A 148 -31.53 -15.43 -16.15
CA ASN A 148 -31.96 -14.35 -15.24
C ASN A 148 -33.02 -14.90 -14.31
N LYS A 149 -32.66 -15.13 -13.06
CA LYS A 149 -33.60 -15.62 -12.05
C LYS A 149 -34.27 -14.44 -11.36
N LEU A 150 -35.60 -14.41 -11.38
CA LEU A 150 -36.36 -13.41 -10.66
C LEU A 150 -36.16 -13.55 -9.14
N ILE A 151 -35.89 -12.41 -8.48
CA ILE A 151 -35.77 -12.30 -7.02
C ILE A 151 -37.00 -11.64 -6.42
N SER A 152 -37.42 -10.47 -6.96
CA SER A 152 -38.61 -9.75 -6.48
C SER A 152 -39.26 -8.86 -7.54
N VAL A 153 -40.55 -8.60 -7.37
CA VAL A 153 -41.30 -7.53 -8.07
C VAL A 153 -41.97 -6.66 -7.02
N THR A 154 -41.63 -5.37 -6.97
CA THR A 154 -42.12 -4.45 -5.94
C THR A 154 -42.61 -3.17 -6.59
N ALA A 155 -43.90 -2.81 -6.39
CA ALA A 155 -44.43 -1.51 -6.78
C ALA A 155 -44.20 -0.51 -5.63
N VAL A 156 -43.59 0.63 -5.91
CA VAL A 156 -43.32 1.70 -4.94
C VAL A 156 -44.00 2.98 -5.43
N ARG A 157 -44.74 3.63 -4.53
CA ARG A 157 -45.41 4.90 -4.82
C ARG A 157 -44.41 6.03 -5.03
N ARG A 158 -44.72 6.92 -5.97
CA ARG A 158 -43.89 8.11 -6.25
C ARG A 158 -44.64 9.39 -5.91
N ASP A 159 -43.91 10.36 -5.43
CA ASP A 159 -44.43 11.71 -5.26
C ASP A 159 -44.76 12.34 -6.60
N PRO A 160 -45.97 12.91 -6.80
CA PRO A 160 -46.39 13.40 -8.10
C PRO A 160 -45.65 14.68 -8.55
N VAL A 161 -44.96 15.38 -7.64
CA VAL A 161 -44.29 16.65 -7.94
C VAL A 161 -42.79 16.43 -8.13
N SER A 162 -42.15 15.81 -7.15
CA SER A 162 -40.69 15.56 -7.17
C SER A 162 -40.28 14.28 -7.91
N GLY A 163 -41.21 13.32 -8.02
CA GLY A 163 -40.93 11.98 -8.54
C GLY A 163 -40.15 11.08 -7.59
N ALA A 164 -39.90 11.54 -6.36
CA ALA A 164 -39.19 10.76 -5.35
C ALA A 164 -39.98 9.50 -4.95
N LEU A 165 -39.27 8.46 -4.51
CA LEU A 165 -39.89 7.27 -3.96
C LEU A 165 -40.48 7.60 -2.56
N LEU A 166 -41.67 7.10 -2.30
CA LEU A 166 -42.33 7.17 -1.01
C LEU A 166 -42.22 5.84 -0.26
N SER A 167 -42.56 5.81 1.00
CA SER A 167 -42.46 4.61 1.83
C SER A 167 -43.55 3.53 1.50
N GLU A 168 -44.58 3.92 0.78
CA GLU A 168 -45.67 3.00 0.40
C GLU A 168 -45.21 2.06 -0.69
N SER A 169 -45.18 0.75 -0.41
CA SER A 169 -44.80 -0.31 -1.35
C SER A 169 -45.78 -1.49 -1.34
N ILE A 170 -45.84 -2.19 -2.43
CA ILE A 170 -46.69 -3.39 -2.62
C ILE A 170 -45.80 -4.50 -3.19
N ASP A 171 -45.76 -5.66 -2.51
CA ASP A 171 -45.12 -6.85 -3.03
C ASP A 171 -46.00 -7.48 -4.10
N LEU A 172 -45.43 -7.63 -5.29
CA LEU A 172 -46.11 -8.26 -6.44
C LEU A 172 -45.47 -9.59 -6.83
N THR A 173 -44.47 -10.05 -6.11
CA THR A 173 -43.66 -11.23 -6.46
C THR A 173 -44.50 -12.48 -6.57
N ASP A 174 -45.43 -12.73 -5.66
CA ASP A 174 -46.30 -13.90 -5.66
C ASP A 174 -47.49 -13.77 -6.63
N ARG A 175 -47.64 -12.62 -7.30
CA ARG A 175 -48.72 -12.37 -8.26
C ARG A 175 -48.32 -12.70 -9.71
N ILE A 176 -47.20 -13.34 -9.91
CA ILE A 176 -46.67 -13.68 -11.23
C ILE A 176 -47.28 -14.99 -11.70
N GLN A 177 -47.84 -14.97 -12.90
CA GLN A 177 -48.37 -16.15 -13.59
C GLN A 177 -47.83 -16.16 -15.01
N ALA A 178 -47.11 -17.21 -15.38
CA ALA A 178 -46.51 -17.39 -16.71
C ALA A 178 -45.66 -16.16 -17.16
N GLY A 179 -44.84 -15.58 -16.25
CA GLY A 179 -44.01 -14.45 -16.57
C GLY A 179 -44.68 -13.08 -16.59
N ILE A 180 -45.96 -13.02 -16.20
CA ILE A 180 -46.77 -11.79 -16.18
C ILE A 180 -47.24 -11.54 -14.75
N VAL A 181 -47.06 -10.33 -14.24
CA VAL A 181 -47.67 -9.84 -13.00
C VAL A 181 -49.04 -9.27 -13.33
N TYR A 182 -50.06 -9.67 -12.55
CA TYR A 182 -51.39 -9.08 -12.58
C TYR A 182 -51.72 -8.38 -11.27
N TRP A 183 -52.18 -7.12 -11.36
CA TRP A 183 -52.51 -6.34 -10.18
C TRP A 183 -53.44 -5.16 -10.49
N ASP A 184 -54.18 -4.73 -9.49
CA ASP A 184 -54.91 -3.47 -9.57
C ASP A 184 -54.01 -2.32 -9.17
N ILE A 185 -53.72 -1.43 -10.11
CA ILE A 185 -52.88 -0.25 -9.82
C ILE A 185 -53.71 0.72 -8.99
N PRO A 186 -53.30 1.05 -7.75
CA PRO A 186 -53.99 2.06 -6.96
C PRO A 186 -53.84 3.47 -7.56
N GLU A 187 -54.67 4.43 -7.11
CA GLU A 187 -54.59 5.81 -7.54
C GLU A 187 -53.17 6.40 -7.24
N GLY A 188 -52.61 7.14 -8.19
CA GLY A 188 -51.32 7.82 -8.07
C GLY A 188 -50.27 7.30 -9.04
N TYR A 189 -49.03 7.72 -8.81
CA TYR A 189 -47.86 7.35 -9.64
C TYR A 189 -47.11 6.24 -8.94
N TRP A 190 -46.72 5.22 -9.68
CA TRP A 190 -46.01 4.05 -9.17
C TRP A 190 -44.82 3.70 -10.04
N ARG A 191 -43.76 3.19 -9.42
CA ARG A 191 -42.64 2.53 -10.09
C ARG A 191 -42.64 1.06 -9.68
N VAL A 192 -42.65 0.19 -10.65
CA VAL A 192 -42.60 -1.26 -10.44
C VAL A 192 -41.17 -1.71 -10.72
N PHE A 193 -40.48 -2.11 -9.67
CA PHE A 193 -39.11 -2.65 -9.74
C PHE A 193 -39.15 -4.14 -9.95
N VAL A 194 -38.29 -4.64 -10.85
CA VAL A 194 -38.05 -6.06 -11.10
C VAL A 194 -36.59 -6.32 -10.79
N ILE A 195 -36.31 -7.05 -9.72
CA ILE A 195 -34.94 -7.40 -9.29
C ILE A 195 -34.68 -8.84 -9.73
N SER A 196 -33.54 -9.04 -10.38
CA SER A 196 -33.13 -10.36 -10.90
C SER A 196 -31.68 -10.67 -10.52
N GLU A 197 -31.41 -11.98 -10.40
CA GLU A 197 -30.07 -12.55 -10.35
C GLU A 197 -29.66 -12.95 -11.77
N ASP A 198 -28.44 -12.58 -12.16
CA ASP A 198 -27.81 -13.06 -13.39
C ASP A 198 -26.29 -13.26 -13.18
N ASN A 199 -25.65 -13.90 -14.14
CA ASN A 199 -24.20 -14.14 -14.14
C ASN A 199 -23.46 -13.36 -15.26
N GLN A 200 -24.13 -12.37 -15.88
CA GLN A 200 -23.59 -11.55 -16.96
C GLN A 200 -23.30 -10.10 -16.56
N GLY A 201 -23.48 -9.77 -15.29
CA GLY A 201 -23.05 -8.50 -14.72
C GLY A 201 -21.54 -8.42 -14.59
N GLY A 202 -21.00 -7.19 -14.47
CA GLY A 202 -19.58 -6.97 -14.22
C GLY A 202 -18.70 -6.91 -15.46
N SER A 203 -17.39 -6.91 -15.22
CA SER A 203 -16.36 -6.77 -16.24
C SER A 203 -16.31 -7.98 -17.18
N GLU A 204 -16.23 -7.70 -18.48
CA GLU A 204 -16.06 -8.76 -19.51
C GLU A 204 -14.68 -9.44 -19.40
N LYS A 205 -13.66 -8.71 -18.94
CA LYS A 205 -12.32 -9.28 -18.76
C LYS A 205 -12.28 -10.35 -17.66
N GLN A 206 -13.14 -10.24 -16.66
CA GLN A 206 -13.31 -11.21 -15.59
C GLN A 206 -14.58 -12.07 -15.78
N ALA A 207 -15.01 -12.32 -17.01
CA ALA A 207 -16.21 -13.16 -17.28
C ALA A 207 -16.08 -14.58 -16.70
N ASP A 208 -14.87 -15.10 -16.67
CA ASP A 208 -14.52 -16.44 -16.18
C ASP A 208 -13.95 -16.42 -14.75
N TYR A 209 -14.37 -15.45 -13.93
CA TYR A 209 -13.85 -15.23 -12.59
C TYR A 209 -14.73 -15.92 -11.53
N LEU A 210 -14.13 -16.43 -10.45
CA LEU A 210 -14.82 -17.06 -9.34
C LEU A 210 -15.78 -16.11 -8.61
N ASN A 211 -16.76 -16.64 -7.90
CA ASN A 211 -17.59 -15.86 -6.99
C ASN A 211 -16.95 -15.82 -5.58
N PRO A 212 -16.35 -14.69 -5.14
CA PRO A 212 -15.68 -14.64 -3.85
C PRO A 212 -16.66 -14.73 -2.66
N LEU A 213 -17.96 -14.58 -2.91
CA LEU A 213 -19.01 -14.75 -1.90
C LEU A 213 -19.47 -16.20 -1.73
N ASP A 214 -18.96 -17.13 -2.55
CA ASP A 214 -19.39 -18.54 -2.56
C ASP A 214 -18.19 -19.46 -2.26
N ARG A 215 -18.26 -20.15 -1.13
CA ARG A 215 -17.20 -21.06 -0.67
C ARG A 215 -16.86 -22.15 -1.67
N ALA A 216 -17.86 -22.69 -2.37
CA ALA A 216 -17.65 -23.75 -3.35
C ALA A 216 -17.02 -23.21 -4.64
N SER A 217 -17.32 -21.98 -5.02
CA SER A 217 -16.67 -21.29 -6.15
C SER A 217 -15.19 -21.03 -5.86
N VAL A 218 -14.85 -20.50 -4.68
CA VAL A 218 -13.45 -20.29 -4.25
C VAL A 218 -12.68 -21.61 -4.15
N ARG A 219 -13.37 -22.71 -3.81
CA ARG A 219 -12.74 -24.04 -3.75
C ARG A 219 -12.15 -24.48 -5.09
N ILE A 220 -12.66 -23.98 -6.23
CA ILE A 220 -12.10 -24.27 -7.57
C ILE A 220 -10.64 -23.82 -7.65
N LEU A 221 -10.30 -22.63 -7.11
CA LEU A 221 -8.91 -22.14 -7.07
C LEU A 221 -8.03 -23.05 -6.22
N LEU A 222 -8.49 -23.42 -5.02
CA LEU A 222 -7.77 -24.35 -4.15
C LEU A 222 -7.51 -25.69 -4.82
N ASP A 223 -8.54 -26.30 -5.41
CA ASP A 223 -8.44 -27.62 -6.03
C ASP A 223 -7.58 -27.61 -7.31
N THR A 224 -7.56 -26.47 -8.02
CA THR A 224 -6.81 -26.34 -9.27
C THR A 224 -5.34 -26.00 -9.05
N VAL A 225 -5.05 -24.97 -8.27
CA VAL A 225 -3.69 -24.42 -8.12
C VAL A 225 -3.02 -24.94 -6.86
N TYR A 226 -3.62 -24.73 -5.71
CA TYR A 226 -3.01 -25.02 -4.42
C TYR A 226 -2.74 -26.50 -4.19
N GLU A 227 -3.72 -27.36 -4.48
CA GLU A 227 -3.54 -28.82 -4.33
C GLU A 227 -2.52 -29.37 -5.34
N ALA A 228 -2.46 -28.83 -6.58
CA ALA A 228 -1.47 -29.25 -7.57
C ALA A 228 -0.03 -28.91 -7.15
N ILE A 229 0.18 -27.71 -6.59
CA ILE A 229 1.49 -27.30 -6.03
C ILE A 229 1.84 -28.15 -4.81
N TYR A 230 0.87 -28.38 -3.91
CA TYR A 230 1.08 -29.20 -2.72
C TYR A 230 1.45 -30.63 -3.07
N GLU A 231 0.76 -31.27 -3.99
CA GLU A 231 1.07 -32.64 -4.41
C GLU A 231 2.51 -32.80 -4.91
N ARG A 232 3.04 -31.77 -5.55
CA ARG A 232 4.40 -31.81 -6.12
C ARG A 232 5.49 -31.38 -5.11
N TYR A 233 5.26 -30.38 -4.29
CA TYR A 233 6.28 -29.74 -3.43
C TYR A 233 6.00 -29.85 -1.94
N LYS A 234 5.13 -30.76 -1.50
CA LYS A 234 4.76 -30.93 -0.08
C LYS A 234 5.95 -31.11 0.87
N ASP A 235 7.05 -31.69 0.40
CA ASP A 235 8.26 -31.89 1.22
C ASP A 235 9.06 -30.58 1.38
N ASP A 236 8.82 -29.58 0.55
CA ASP A 236 9.42 -28.25 0.62
C ASP A 236 8.55 -27.26 1.40
N PHE A 237 7.27 -27.60 1.68
CA PHE A 237 6.34 -26.70 2.35
C PHE A 237 6.85 -26.29 3.74
N GLY A 238 6.85 -24.97 4.01
CA GLY A 238 7.42 -24.39 5.22
C GLY A 238 8.96 -24.36 5.27
N GLN A 239 9.62 -24.97 4.29
CA GLN A 239 11.08 -24.94 4.14
C GLN A 239 11.48 -24.02 3.00
N THR A 240 11.60 -24.52 1.77
CA THR A 240 11.90 -23.71 0.58
C THR A 240 10.65 -23.02 0.05
N PHE A 241 9.53 -23.75 -0.04
CA PHE A 241 8.24 -23.17 -0.44
C PHE A 241 7.57 -22.49 0.77
N ALA A 242 7.45 -21.17 0.73
CA ALA A 242 6.99 -20.36 1.84
C ALA A 242 5.47 -20.15 1.87
N GLY A 243 4.83 -20.03 0.71
CA GLY A 243 3.41 -19.81 0.64
C GLY A 243 2.88 -19.30 -0.69
N PHE A 244 1.64 -18.79 -0.64
CA PHE A 244 0.93 -18.26 -1.79
C PHE A 244 0.65 -16.77 -1.63
N PHE A 245 0.61 -16.08 -2.76
CA PHE A 245 0.33 -14.67 -2.88
C PHE A 245 -0.90 -14.47 -3.75
N SER A 246 -1.96 -13.82 -3.22
CA SER A 246 -3.10 -13.38 -4.01
C SER A 246 -2.95 -11.92 -4.40
N ASP A 247 -3.09 -11.65 -5.69
CA ASP A 247 -2.93 -10.34 -6.28
C ASP A 247 -4.29 -9.75 -6.68
N GLU A 248 -4.64 -8.61 -6.11
CA GLU A 248 -5.86 -7.82 -6.36
C GLU A 248 -7.19 -8.60 -6.45
N PRO A 249 -7.48 -9.64 -5.65
CA PRO A 249 -8.77 -10.30 -5.72
C PRO A 249 -9.90 -9.34 -5.32
N GLY A 250 -10.90 -9.17 -6.20
CA GLY A 250 -11.99 -8.22 -6.01
C GLY A 250 -13.32 -8.72 -6.55
N PHE A 251 -14.35 -7.85 -6.56
CA PHE A 251 -15.66 -8.21 -7.10
C PHE A 251 -15.75 -8.06 -8.61
N TYR A 252 -15.09 -7.07 -9.18
CA TYR A 252 -15.14 -6.74 -10.61
C TYR A 252 -16.56 -6.72 -11.18
N ASN A 253 -17.48 -6.17 -10.40
CA ASN A 253 -18.92 -6.17 -10.65
C ASN A 253 -19.39 -5.02 -11.54
N ASP A 254 -18.50 -4.16 -12.01
CA ASP A 254 -18.82 -3.11 -12.97
C ASP A 254 -18.34 -3.47 -14.38
N LYS A 255 -18.90 -2.84 -15.40
CA LYS A 255 -18.53 -3.07 -16.81
C LYS A 255 -17.13 -2.62 -17.14
N THR A 256 -16.66 -1.61 -16.46
CA THR A 256 -15.25 -1.19 -16.49
C THR A 256 -14.49 -1.96 -15.42
N THR A 257 -13.31 -2.46 -15.74
CA THR A 257 -12.51 -3.26 -14.79
C THR A 257 -12.14 -2.46 -13.53
N PHE A 258 -11.85 -1.17 -13.69
CA PHE A 258 -11.41 -0.28 -12.61
C PHE A 258 -12.38 0.87 -12.39
N ASP A 259 -13.61 0.57 -11.94
CA ASP A 259 -14.55 1.58 -11.44
C ASP A 259 -14.41 1.73 -9.91
N PHE A 260 -13.58 2.66 -9.47
CA PHE A 260 -13.35 2.96 -8.05
C PHE A 260 -14.56 3.58 -7.32
N GLU A 261 -15.62 3.95 -8.05
CA GLU A 261 -16.87 4.49 -7.50
C GLU A 261 -18.01 3.46 -7.46
N SER A 262 -17.73 2.19 -7.73
CA SER A 262 -18.74 1.12 -7.70
C SER A 262 -19.23 0.87 -6.27
N ARG A 263 -20.51 1.14 -6.01
CA ARG A 263 -21.15 0.97 -4.68
C ARG A 263 -22.66 0.93 -4.78
N PRO A 264 -23.37 0.44 -3.78
CA PRO A 264 -24.81 0.64 -3.66
C PRO A 264 -25.18 2.14 -3.69
N GLY A 265 -26.31 2.48 -4.28
CA GLY A 265 -26.75 3.86 -4.55
C GLY A 265 -26.34 4.41 -5.90
N LYS A 266 -25.40 3.78 -6.60
CA LYS A 266 -25.02 4.15 -7.97
C LYS A 266 -25.93 3.47 -8.98
N ALA A 267 -26.57 4.26 -9.84
CA ALA A 267 -27.49 3.73 -10.86
C ALA A 267 -26.78 2.82 -11.86
N GLY A 268 -27.42 1.69 -12.21
CA GLY A 268 -26.96 0.78 -13.26
C GLY A 268 -25.79 -0.12 -12.89
N VAL A 269 -25.32 -0.08 -11.66
CA VAL A 269 -24.29 -0.98 -11.14
C VAL A 269 -24.87 -2.38 -10.95
N SER A 270 -24.13 -3.41 -11.34
CA SER A 270 -24.46 -4.80 -10.98
C SER A 270 -23.91 -5.09 -9.59
N LEU A 271 -24.70 -5.61 -8.68
CA LEU A 271 -24.28 -5.82 -7.29
C LEU A 271 -23.93 -7.29 -7.03
N PRO A 272 -22.76 -7.62 -6.44
CA PRO A 272 -22.37 -8.99 -6.11
C PRO A 272 -23.44 -9.76 -5.34
N TRP A 273 -23.63 -11.03 -5.68
CA TRP A 273 -24.69 -11.86 -5.09
C TRP A 273 -24.25 -13.30 -4.87
N SER A 274 -24.83 -13.93 -3.86
CA SER A 274 -24.67 -15.36 -3.55
C SER A 274 -25.99 -15.95 -3.05
N SER A 275 -26.15 -17.25 -3.23
CA SER A 275 -27.29 -18.02 -2.67
C SER A 275 -27.34 -17.99 -1.13
N ASP A 276 -26.27 -17.66 -0.48
CA ASP A 276 -26.17 -17.56 0.99
C ASP A 276 -26.69 -16.21 1.54
N MET A 277 -26.86 -15.21 0.69
CA MET A 277 -27.28 -13.87 1.11
C MET A 277 -28.76 -13.75 1.54
N PRO A 278 -29.75 -14.43 0.91
CA PRO A 278 -31.15 -14.29 1.26
C PRO A 278 -31.47 -14.49 2.77
N PRO A 279 -31.02 -15.55 3.45
CA PRO A 279 -31.30 -15.71 4.88
C PRO A 279 -30.62 -14.65 5.74
N LEU A 280 -29.43 -14.16 5.34
CA LEU A 280 -28.70 -13.11 6.05
C LEU A 280 -29.42 -11.75 5.90
N LEU A 281 -29.94 -11.44 4.71
CA LEU A 281 -30.73 -10.24 4.45
C LEU A 281 -32.08 -10.29 5.19
N GLU A 282 -32.73 -11.46 5.26
CA GLU A 282 -33.96 -11.63 6.05
C GLU A 282 -33.69 -11.40 7.53
N GLN A 283 -32.57 -11.88 8.06
CA GLN A 283 -32.16 -11.62 9.45
C GLN A 283 -31.91 -10.12 9.70
N ALA A 284 -31.24 -9.40 8.79
CA ALA A 284 -30.86 -8.02 8.95
C ALA A 284 -32.01 -7.02 8.71
N LEU A 285 -32.86 -7.29 7.71
CA LEU A 285 -33.87 -6.36 7.22
C LEU A 285 -35.31 -6.79 7.53
N GLY A 286 -35.51 -8.06 7.98
CA GLY A 286 -36.83 -8.64 8.25
C GLY A 286 -37.38 -9.47 7.08
N GLY A 287 -38.53 -10.16 7.30
CA GLY A 287 -39.13 -11.07 6.33
C GLY A 287 -39.57 -10.43 5.01
N ASP A 288 -39.70 -9.12 4.98
CA ASP A 288 -40.06 -8.33 3.80
C ASP A 288 -38.85 -7.74 3.06
N TYR A 289 -37.64 -8.21 3.32
CA TYR A 289 -36.39 -7.65 2.76
C TYR A 289 -36.44 -7.55 1.22
N ARG A 290 -37.12 -8.46 0.53
CA ARG A 290 -37.24 -8.45 -0.94
C ARG A 290 -37.90 -7.16 -1.47
N ASN A 291 -38.86 -6.61 -0.73
CA ASN A 291 -39.51 -5.36 -1.07
C ASN A 291 -38.59 -4.13 -0.88
N GLN A 292 -37.49 -4.30 -0.21
CA GLN A 292 -36.52 -3.23 0.09
C GLN A 292 -35.31 -3.24 -0.87
N LEU A 293 -35.09 -4.29 -1.68
CA LEU A 293 -33.91 -4.42 -2.52
C LEU A 293 -33.70 -3.30 -3.54
N HIS A 294 -34.78 -2.66 -4.03
CA HIS A 294 -34.70 -1.50 -4.92
C HIS A 294 -33.94 -0.32 -4.32
N LEU A 295 -33.85 -0.23 -2.98
CA LEU A 295 -33.11 0.80 -2.25
C LEU A 295 -31.58 0.64 -2.36
N LEU A 296 -31.12 -0.49 -2.88
CA LEU A 296 -29.72 -0.66 -3.23
C LEU A 296 -29.28 0.27 -4.38
N TRP A 297 -30.21 0.75 -5.22
CA TRP A 297 -29.90 1.68 -6.31
C TRP A 297 -30.58 3.04 -6.15
N HIS A 298 -31.72 3.09 -5.48
CA HIS A 298 -32.54 4.29 -5.34
C HIS A 298 -32.50 4.85 -3.93
N ASP A 299 -32.64 6.16 -3.84
CA ASP A 299 -32.62 6.84 -2.55
C ASP A 299 -34.02 7.05 -1.99
N ALA A 300 -34.17 6.74 -0.69
CA ALA A 300 -35.33 7.01 0.14
C ALA A 300 -34.88 7.42 1.56
N GLY A 301 -33.78 8.16 1.64
CA GLY A 301 -33.18 8.63 2.90
C GLY A 301 -32.69 7.48 3.79
N GLU A 302 -32.91 7.60 5.10
CA GLU A 302 -32.42 6.63 6.11
C GLU A 302 -32.80 5.17 5.83
N GLN A 303 -33.89 4.93 5.10
CA GLN A 303 -34.27 3.56 4.74
C GLN A 303 -33.32 2.95 3.72
N SER A 304 -32.88 3.72 2.72
CA SER A 304 -31.88 3.24 1.74
C SER A 304 -30.53 3.03 2.39
N ASP A 305 -30.12 3.91 3.30
CA ASP A 305 -28.84 3.79 4.02
C ASP A 305 -28.80 2.49 4.84
N ARG A 306 -29.86 2.19 5.57
CA ARG A 306 -29.99 0.92 6.30
C ARG A 306 -29.86 -0.31 5.39
N VAL A 307 -30.51 -0.30 4.22
CA VAL A 307 -30.45 -1.43 3.28
C VAL A 307 -29.05 -1.58 2.69
N ARG A 308 -28.41 -0.48 2.28
CA ARG A 308 -27.06 -0.45 1.74
C ARG A 308 -26.01 -0.90 2.76
N TYR A 309 -26.11 -0.40 4.00
CA TYR A 309 -25.27 -0.87 5.10
C TYR A 309 -25.42 -2.38 5.33
N SER A 310 -26.65 -2.88 5.45
CA SER A 310 -26.91 -4.30 5.69
C SER A 310 -26.35 -5.19 4.55
N TYR A 311 -26.54 -4.75 3.31
CA TYR A 311 -26.00 -5.44 2.14
C TYR A 311 -24.46 -5.47 2.16
N MET A 312 -23.78 -4.32 2.32
CA MET A 312 -22.32 -4.22 2.33
C MET A 312 -21.69 -4.97 3.50
N ASN A 313 -22.32 -4.91 4.67
CA ASN A 313 -21.86 -5.66 5.84
C ASN A 313 -21.90 -7.19 5.60
N ILE A 314 -22.94 -7.70 4.94
CA ILE A 314 -23.05 -9.11 4.56
C ILE A 314 -22.04 -9.47 3.49
N VAL A 315 -21.94 -8.70 2.43
CA VAL A 315 -21.02 -8.94 1.31
C VAL A 315 -19.56 -8.99 1.79
N SER A 316 -19.12 -8.02 2.59
CA SER A 316 -17.73 -7.98 3.08
C SER A 316 -17.40 -9.12 4.06
N ARG A 317 -18.38 -9.57 4.88
CA ARG A 317 -18.19 -10.74 5.76
C ARG A 317 -18.13 -12.04 4.98
N LEU A 318 -18.99 -12.24 4.00
CA LEU A 318 -18.95 -13.43 3.13
C LEU A 318 -17.64 -13.49 2.33
N TYR A 319 -17.13 -12.35 1.86
CA TYR A 319 -15.81 -12.29 1.23
C TYR A 319 -14.71 -12.77 2.19
N ALA A 320 -14.70 -12.25 3.41
CA ALA A 320 -13.72 -12.65 4.43
C ALA A 320 -13.78 -14.17 4.71
N GLU A 321 -14.98 -14.72 4.92
CA GLU A 321 -15.17 -16.11 5.29
C GLU A 321 -14.90 -17.09 4.14
N ASN A 322 -15.42 -16.77 2.95
CA ASN A 322 -15.44 -17.71 1.83
C ASN A 322 -14.22 -17.61 0.94
N PHE A 323 -13.62 -16.42 0.81
CA PHE A 323 -12.38 -16.23 0.07
C PHE A 323 -11.16 -16.23 0.99
N CYS A 324 -10.92 -15.15 1.70
CA CYS A 324 -9.66 -14.90 2.38
C CYS A 324 -9.34 -15.93 3.49
N ASN A 325 -10.31 -16.20 4.39
CA ASN A 325 -10.11 -17.17 5.47
C ASN A 325 -9.97 -18.59 4.94
N GLN A 326 -10.73 -18.96 3.90
CA GLN A 326 -10.65 -20.30 3.32
C GLN A 326 -9.25 -20.59 2.74
N LEU A 327 -8.65 -19.64 2.00
CA LEU A 327 -7.30 -19.77 1.45
C LEU A 327 -6.25 -19.82 2.56
N GLY A 328 -6.35 -18.90 3.52
CA GLY A 328 -5.42 -18.84 4.64
C GLY A 328 -5.46 -20.09 5.54
N ASP A 329 -6.65 -20.62 5.84
CA ASP A 329 -6.81 -21.84 6.62
C ASP A 329 -6.21 -23.06 5.91
N TRP A 330 -6.39 -23.13 4.59
CA TRP A 330 -5.77 -24.19 3.78
C TRP A 330 -4.23 -24.13 3.84
N CYS A 331 -3.65 -22.93 3.73
CA CYS A 331 -2.20 -22.72 3.79
C CYS A 331 -1.63 -23.10 5.17
N ARG A 332 -2.20 -22.56 6.24
CA ARG A 332 -1.77 -22.83 7.62
C ARG A 332 -1.89 -24.30 7.99
N ALA A 333 -2.93 -25.00 7.51
CA ALA A 333 -3.07 -26.44 7.74
C ALA A 333 -1.95 -27.26 7.08
N ARG A 334 -1.20 -26.68 6.14
CA ARG A 334 -0.08 -27.33 5.44
C ARG A 334 1.29 -26.71 5.77
N GLY A 335 1.34 -25.81 6.77
CA GLY A 335 2.58 -25.20 7.26
C GLY A 335 3.21 -24.18 6.33
N VAL A 336 2.41 -23.54 5.46
CA VAL A 336 2.81 -22.42 4.61
C VAL A 336 1.92 -21.22 4.89
N GLU A 337 2.34 -20.04 4.43
CA GLU A 337 1.63 -18.77 4.65
C GLU A 337 0.78 -18.38 3.44
N TYR A 338 -0.27 -17.63 3.71
CA TYR A 338 -1.08 -16.94 2.72
C TYR A 338 -0.86 -15.42 2.84
N ILE A 339 -0.41 -14.77 1.77
CA ILE A 339 -0.15 -13.33 1.72
C ILE A 339 -0.78 -12.72 0.45
N GLY A 340 -0.66 -11.43 0.28
CA GLY A 340 -1.16 -10.70 -0.87
C GLY A 340 -1.70 -9.34 -0.47
N HIS A 341 -2.36 -8.69 -1.40
CA HIS A 341 -3.08 -7.44 -1.18
C HIS A 341 -4.41 -7.43 -1.96
N VAL A 342 -5.28 -6.50 -1.61
CA VAL A 342 -6.50 -6.18 -2.36
C VAL A 342 -6.31 -4.82 -3.01
N LEU A 343 -7.14 -4.47 -3.98
CA LEU A 343 -7.11 -3.15 -4.57
C LEU A 343 -7.78 -2.15 -3.65
N GLU A 344 -7.05 -1.14 -3.21
CA GLU A 344 -7.48 -0.10 -2.27
C GLU A 344 -7.51 1.31 -2.87
N ASP A 345 -7.10 1.45 -4.12
CA ASP A 345 -6.90 2.68 -4.88
C ASP A 345 -8.04 3.69 -4.74
N ASN A 346 -7.67 4.96 -4.59
CA ASN A 346 -8.64 6.06 -4.59
C ASN A 346 -9.86 5.82 -3.68
N ASN A 347 -9.64 5.21 -2.51
CA ASN A 347 -10.66 4.88 -1.51
C ASN A 347 -11.60 3.70 -1.87
N VAL A 348 -11.24 2.84 -2.82
CA VAL A 348 -12.05 1.66 -3.16
C VAL A 348 -12.04 0.59 -2.04
N HIS A 349 -11.14 0.72 -1.08
CA HIS A 349 -11.00 -0.16 0.08
C HIS A 349 -12.29 -0.44 0.87
N ALA A 350 -13.31 0.46 0.79
CA ALA A 350 -14.62 0.30 1.43
C ALA A 350 -15.75 0.10 0.41
N ARG A 351 -15.42 -0.15 -0.87
CA ARG A 351 -16.36 -0.19 -1.99
C ARG A 351 -16.30 -1.52 -2.73
N LEU A 352 -17.16 -1.63 -3.74
CA LEU A 352 -17.21 -2.72 -4.70
C LEU A 352 -16.29 -2.43 -5.90
N GLY A 353 -16.61 -2.91 -7.09
CA GLY A 353 -15.76 -2.76 -8.27
C GLY A 353 -14.55 -3.68 -8.18
N PRO A 354 -13.34 -3.17 -8.39
CA PRO A 354 -12.13 -3.95 -8.19
C PRO A 354 -11.79 -4.17 -6.69
N GLY A 355 -12.43 -3.43 -5.79
CA GLY A 355 -12.27 -3.60 -4.35
C GLY A 355 -12.96 -4.83 -3.79
N ALA A 356 -12.71 -5.12 -2.51
CA ALA A 356 -13.21 -6.27 -1.76
C ALA A 356 -14.25 -5.91 -0.69
N GLY A 357 -14.77 -4.68 -0.73
CA GLY A 357 -15.85 -4.21 0.14
C GLY A 357 -15.43 -3.68 1.51
N HIS A 358 -14.33 -4.18 2.08
CA HIS A 358 -13.82 -3.74 3.39
C HIS A 358 -12.38 -4.21 3.57
N PHE A 359 -11.41 -3.29 3.64
CA PHE A 359 -9.99 -3.61 3.69
C PHE A 359 -9.62 -4.66 4.75
N PHE A 360 -9.93 -4.39 6.02
CA PHE A 360 -9.52 -5.28 7.12
C PHE A 360 -10.13 -6.67 6.99
N ARG A 361 -11.44 -6.77 6.69
CA ARG A 361 -12.14 -8.06 6.53
C ARG A 361 -11.57 -8.87 5.38
N SER A 362 -11.27 -8.22 4.26
CA SER A 362 -10.72 -8.90 3.08
C SER A 362 -9.34 -9.51 3.30
N MET A 363 -8.67 -9.12 4.38
CA MET A 363 -7.31 -9.58 4.69
C MET A 363 -7.18 -10.34 6.02
N TRP A 364 -8.30 -10.64 6.70
CA TRP A 364 -8.25 -11.41 7.95
C TRP A 364 -7.59 -12.79 7.81
N GLY A 365 -7.76 -13.46 6.66
CA GLY A 365 -7.18 -14.79 6.42
C GLY A 365 -5.68 -14.80 6.15
N GLN A 366 -5.08 -13.66 5.81
CA GLN A 366 -3.66 -13.57 5.45
C GLN A 366 -2.75 -13.60 6.68
N ASP A 367 -1.53 -14.10 6.50
CA ASP A 367 -0.50 -14.24 7.54
C ASP A 367 0.45 -13.03 7.62
N MET A 368 0.40 -12.15 6.63
CA MET A 368 0.96 -10.79 6.64
C MET A 368 -0.12 -9.81 6.18
N SER A 369 -0.02 -8.56 6.58
CA SER A 369 -0.76 -7.50 5.92
C SER A 369 -0.09 -7.13 4.61
N GLY A 370 -0.87 -6.65 3.62
CA GLY A 370 -0.33 -6.27 2.32
C GLY A 370 -1.00 -5.03 1.74
N LEU A 371 -0.25 -4.37 0.89
CA LEU A 371 -0.68 -3.21 0.09
C LEU A 371 0.22 -3.11 -1.14
N ASP A 372 -0.18 -2.28 -2.12
CA ASP A 372 0.67 -1.97 -3.25
C ASP A 372 0.90 -0.47 -3.44
N VAL A 373 2.02 -0.13 -4.10
CA VAL A 373 2.38 1.24 -4.54
C VAL A 373 3.00 1.15 -5.92
N VAL A 374 2.16 1.32 -6.91
CA VAL A 374 2.48 1.17 -8.33
C VAL A 374 1.89 2.32 -9.16
N LEU A 375 2.11 2.37 -10.46
CA LEU A 375 1.40 3.26 -11.40
C LEU A 375 1.45 4.76 -11.05
N TRP A 376 2.54 5.27 -10.48
CA TRP A 376 2.65 6.66 -10.03
C TRP A 376 1.64 7.06 -8.95
N GLN A 377 1.23 6.14 -8.07
CA GLN A 377 0.30 6.43 -6.98
C GLN A 377 0.91 7.35 -5.93
N ILE A 378 2.21 7.22 -5.67
CA ILE A 378 2.97 8.09 -4.76
C ILE A 378 4.07 8.80 -5.52
N VAL A 379 4.08 10.12 -5.42
CA VAL A 379 5.10 10.98 -6.06
C VAL A 379 5.61 12.00 -5.06
N PRO A 380 6.93 12.14 -4.87
CA PRO A 380 7.50 13.13 -3.95
C PRO A 380 6.98 14.55 -4.21
N GLY A 381 6.44 15.20 -3.17
CA GLY A 381 5.91 16.56 -3.24
C GLY A 381 4.44 16.69 -3.68
N PHE A 382 3.76 15.60 -4.01
CA PHE A 382 2.33 15.58 -4.34
C PHE A 382 1.48 14.97 -3.22
N ASP A 383 1.76 15.29 -1.98
CA ASP A 383 1.11 14.69 -0.81
C ASP A 383 -0.29 15.25 -0.48
N GLU A 384 -0.66 16.42 -1.02
CA GLU A 384 -1.98 17.05 -0.79
C GLU A 384 -2.73 17.38 -2.09
N ILE A 385 -2.06 17.37 -3.23
CA ILE A 385 -2.62 17.82 -4.51
C ILE A 385 -2.80 16.64 -5.43
N SER A 386 -4.07 16.33 -5.76
CA SER A 386 -4.38 15.29 -6.74
C SER A 386 -3.73 15.60 -8.09
N PHE A 387 -3.21 14.59 -8.73
CA PHE A 387 -2.58 14.68 -10.04
C PHE A 387 -3.08 13.54 -10.94
N ARG A 388 -2.71 13.57 -12.21
CA ARG A 388 -3.07 12.53 -13.16
C ARG A 388 -1.90 11.56 -13.34
N SER A 389 -2.14 10.29 -13.02
CA SER A 389 -1.24 9.17 -13.28
C SER A 389 -1.73 8.30 -14.45
N ALA A 390 -1.06 7.19 -14.69
CA ALA A 390 -1.47 6.19 -15.68
C ALA A 390 -2.86 5.58 -15.38
N SER A 391 -3.20 5.43 -14.10
CA SER A 391 -4.49 4.89 -13.63
C SER A 391 -5.63 5.93 -13.59
N GLY A 392 -5.35 7.21 -13.86
CA GLY A 392 -6.35 8.29 -13.84
C GLY A 392 -6.00 9.41 -12.86
N VAL A 393 -7.01 9.98 -12.19
CA VAL A 393 -6.79 10.99 -11.15
C VAL A 393 -6.51 10.29 -9.82
N THR A 394 -5.36 10.59 -9.25
CA THR A 394 -4.88 9.97 -8.00
C THR A 394 -5.32 10.79 -6.79
N ASP A 395 -5.89 10.14 -5.77
CA ASP A 395 -6.11 10.74 -4.45
C ASP A 395 -4.79 10.72 -3.66
N SER A 396 -3.98 11.74 -3.86
CA SER A 396 -2.66 11.86 -3.24
C SER A 396 -2.69 11.78 -1.72
N GLU A 397 -3.71 12.36 -1.09
CA GLU A 397 -3.83 12.37 0.36
C GLU A 397 -4.09 10.96 0.91
N PHE A 398 -4.91 10.17 0.23
CA PHE A 398 -5.11 8.76 0.57
C PHE A 398 -3.80 7.97 0.46
N PHE A 399 -3.10 8.06 -0.67
CA PHE A 399 -1.87 7.29 -0.89
C PHE A 399 -0.74 7.69 0.05
N HIS A 400 -0.54 8.99 0.29
CA HIS A 400 0.56 9.45 1.16
C HIS A 400 0.28 9.27 2.66
N TYR A 401 -0.98 9.34 3.12
CA TYR A 401 -1.29 9.32 4.55
C TYR A 401 -2.14 8.14 5.00
N GLY A 402 -3.02 7.62 4.15
CA GLY A 402 -3.95 6.55 4.49
C GLY A 402 -3.44 5.16 4.23
N LEU A 403 -2.93 4.90 3.01
CA LEU A 403 -2.65 3.56 2.49
C LEU A 403 -1.72 2.75 3.39
N ALA A 404 -0.49 3.23 3.63
CA ALA A 404 0.47 2.51 4.46
C ALA A 404 -0.05 2.28 5.89
N LYS A 405 -0.81 3.24 6.44
CA LYS A 405 -1.40 3.10 7.79
C LYS A 405 -2.51 2.05 7.84
N LEU A 406 -3.27 1.80 6.78
CA LEU A 406 -4.20 0.67 6.72
C LEU A 406 -3.45 -0.66 6.87
N GLY A 407 -2.45 -0.87 6.02
CA GLY A 407 -1.67 -2.12 6.03
C GLY A 407 -0.92 -2.34 7.34
N VAL A 408 -0.20 -1.34 7.81
CA VAL A 408 0.63 -1.44 9.03
C VAL A 408 -0.23 -1.64 10.27
N SER A 409 -1.32 -0.92 10.41
CA SER A 409 -2.25 -1.12 11.53
C SER A 409 -2.79 -2.55 11.57
N LEU A 410 -3.19 -3.09 10.42
CA LEU A 410 -3.63 -4.49 10.34
C LEU A 410 -2.51 -5.47 10.76
N GLY A 411 -1.27 -5.20 10.37
CA GLY A 411 -0.10 -6.00 10.77
C GLY A 411 0.10 -6.04 12.29
N HIS A 412 -0.15 -4.92 12.98
CA HIS A 412 0.05 -4.79 14.43
C HIS A 412 -1.13 -5.31 15.26
N ILE A 413 -2.39 -5.04 14.84
CA ILE A 413 -3.57 -5.40 15.62
C ILE A 413 -3.96 -6.87 15.52
N ASP A 414 -3.63 -7.56 14.43
CA ASP A 414 -3.87 -9.00 14.27
C ASP A 414 -2.64 -9.82 14.70
N PRO A 415 -2.71 -10.54 15.84
CA PRO A 415 -1.57 -11.30 16.37
C PRO A 415 -1.03 -12.36 15.41
N LYS A 416 -1.84 -12.84 14.47
CA LYS A 416 -1.44 -13.79 13.43
C LYS A 416 -0.38 -13.21 12.50
N LYS A 417 -0.44 -11.93 12.23
CA LYS A 417 0.47 -11.22 11.32
C LYS A 417 1.82 -10.86 11.95
N GLN A 418 1.90 -10.86 13.28
CA GLN A 418 3.15 -10.63 14.03
C GLN A 418 3.88 -9.32 13.68
N GLY A 419 3.14 -8.26 13.44
CA GLY A 419 3.68 -6.96 13.04
C GLY A 419 4.27 -6.92 11.63
N ARG A 420 3.94 -7.90 10.76
CA ARG A 420 4.46 -7.98 9.40
C ARG A 420 3.50 -7.33 8.41
N THR A 421 4.04 -6.37 7.66
CA THR A 421 3.33 -5.69 6.56
C THR A 421 4.22 -5.67 5.35
N MET A 422 3.72 -6.22 4.24
CA MET A 422 4.41 -6.16 2.96
C MET A 422 3.81 -5.07 2.07
N CYS A 423 4.65 -4.53 1.18
CA CYS A 423 4.24 -3.62 0.11
C CYS A 423 4.79 -4.14 -1.22
N GLU A 424 3.90 -4.39 -2.18
CA GLU A 424 4.29 -4.44 -3.59
C GLU A 424 4.71 -3.03 -3.99
N VAL A 425 5.88 -2.88 -4.64
CA VAL A 425 6.48 -1.55 -4.79
C VAL A 425 7.32 -1.46 -6.06
N TYR A 426 7.48 -0.26 -6.58
CA TYR A 426 8.26 0.09 -7.78
C TYR A 426 7.61 -0.31 -9.10
N GLY A 427 6.42 -0.91 -9.09
CA GLY A 427 5.75 -1.37 -10.30
C GLY A 427 5.20 -0.24 -11.16
N ALA A 428 5.41 -0.34 -12.47
CA ALA A 428 4.76 0.52 -13.46
C ALA A 428 5.00 2.04 -13.30
N TYR A 429 6.17 2.42 -12.79
CA TYR A 429 6.66 3.82 -12.81
C TYR A 429 7.42 4.15 -14.11
N GLY A 430 7.66 3.15 -14.96
CA GLY A 430 8.44 3.29 -16.18
C GLY A 430 9.95 3.39 -15.91
N TRP A 431 10.73 3.52 -16.99
CA TRP A 431 12.19 3.60 -16.88
C TRP A 431 12.71 4.90 -16.27
N THR A 432 11.82 5.87 -15.96
CA THR A 432 12.16 7.07 -15.17
C THR A 432 12.46 6.75 -13.72
N GLU A 433 11.87 5.69 -13.19
CA GLU A 433 12.17 5.25 -11.83
C GLU A 433 13.55 4.63 -11.74
N GLY A 434 14.42 5.29 -11.00
CA GLY A 434 15.74 4.80 -10.65
C GLY A 434 15.87 4.62 -9.14
N LEU A 435 17.09 4.27 -8.70
CA LEU A 435 17.37 4.00 -7.28
C LEU A 435 17.12 5.19 -6.36
N LYS A 436 17.16 6.42 -6.88
CA LYS A 436 16.81 7.62 -6.12
C LYS A 436 15.33 7.61 -5.71
N LEU A 437 14.42 7.35 -6.64
CA LEU A 437 12.99 7.27 -6.35
C LEU A 437 12.66 6.01 -5.54
N MET A 438 13.24 4.87 -5.90
CA MET A 438 13.07 3.62 -5.13
C MET A 438 13.46 3.78 -3.66
N LYS A 439 14.57 4.49 -3.37
CA LYS A 439 14.98 4.78 -1.99
C LYS A 439 13.99 5.70 -1.27
N TRP A 440 13.47 6.72 -1.95
CA TRP A 440 12.48 7.62 -1.37
C TRP A 440 11.17 6.86 -1.03
N LEU A 441 10.65 6.04 -1.96
CA LEU A 441 9.49 5.17 -1.74
C LEU A 441 9.74 4.18 -0.59
N THR A 442 10.93 3.60 -0.54
CA THR A 442 11.35 2.73 0.56
C THR A 442 11.24 3.42 1.91
N ASP A 443 11.81 4.62 2.05
CA ASP A 443 11.77 5.36 3.31
C ASP A 443 10.37 5.81 3.69
N HIS A 444 9.57 6.21 2.68
CA HIS A 444 8.16 6.54 2.86
C HIS A 444 7.38 5.36 3.49
N MET A 445 7.67 4.13 3.06
CA MET A 445 7.08 2.92 3.62
C MET A 445 7.66 2.55 4.98
N LEU A 446 8.99 2.53 5.13
CA LEU A 446 9.66 2.17 6.38
C LEU A 446 9.27 3.07 7.55
N VAL A 447 9.21 4.40 7.32
CA VAL A 447 8.84 5.38 8.36
C VAL A 447 7.37 5.32 8.78
N ARG A 448 6.57 4.51 8.09
CA ARG A 448 5.18 4.19 8.45
C ARG A 448 5.02 2.79 9.03
N GLY A 449 6.11 1.98 9.02
CA GLY A 449 6.15 0.66 9.63
C GLY A 449 6.01 -0.51 8.64
N VAL A 450 5.96 -0.28 7.33
CA VAL A 450 6.09 -1.37 6.35
C VAL A 450 7.47 -1.97 6.50
N ASN A 451 7.55 -3.30 6.62
CA ASN A 451 8.80 -4.01 6.92
C ASN A 451 9.05 -5.25 6.04
N ARG A 452 8.29 -5.39 4.95
CA ARG A 452 8.50 -6.39 3.89
C ARG A 452 8.27 -5.72 2.54
N PHE A 453 9.08 -6.07 1.54
CA PHE A 453 9.03 -5.45 0.23
C PHE A 453 8.91 -6.50 -0.86
N VAL A 454 8.00 -6.26 -1.81
CA VAL A 454 7.78 -7.08 -3.00
C VAL A 454 8.10 -6.22 -4.22
N PRO A 455 9.38 -6.08 -4.61
CA PRO A 455 9.76 -5.30 -5.79
C PRO A 455 9.12 -5.86 -7.07
N HIS A 456 8.51 -5.01 -7.85
CA HIS A 456 7.92 -5.31 -9.14
C HIS A 456 8.82 -4.71 -10.24
N ALA A 457 9.58 -5.46 -11.07
CA ALA A 457 9.75 -6.90 -11.01
C ALA A 457 11.08 -7.33 -11.66
N PHE A 458 11.39 -8.62 -11.57
CA PHE A 458 12.38 -9.26 -12.44
C PHE A 458 11.68 -9.96 -13.59
N THR A 459 12.09 -9.71 -14.83
CA THR A 459 11.57 -10.33 -16.03
C THR A 459 12.69 -11.01 -16.81
N GLN A 460 12.38 -12.15 -17.40
CA GLN A 460 13.31 -12.92 -18.24
C GLN A 460 13.01 -12.71 -19.73
N LYS A 461 12.00 -11.91 -20.08
CA LYS A 461 11.74 -11.55 -21.47
C LYS A 461 12.92 -10.79 -22.07
N PRO A 462 13.16 -10.95 -23.38
CA PRO A 462 14.14 -10.13 -24.10
C PRO A 462 13.85 -8.64 -23.92
N PHE A 463 14.90 -7.87 -23.62
CA PHE A 463 14.81 -6.42 -23.51
C PHE A 463 14.56 -5.76 -24.90
N PRO A 464 13.72 -4.71 -25.00
CA PRO A 464 12.88 -4.17 -23.92
C PRO A 464 11.59 -4.97 -23.72
N ASP A 465 11.27 -5.30 -22.46
CA ASP A 465 9.94 -5.78 -22.12
C ASP A 465 9.03 -4.56 -21.83
N PRO A 466 7.92 -4.35 -22.56
CA PRO A 466 7.05 -3.20 -22.37
C PRO A 466 6.08 -3.38 -21.19
N ASP A 467 6.03 -4.54 -20.56
CA ASP A 467 5.11 -4.83 -19.47
C ASP A 467 5.59 -4.16 -18.16
N CYS A 468 4.89 -3.12 -17.71
CA CYS A 468 5.00 -2.51 -16.37
C CYS A 468 6.45 -2.27 -15.85
N GLY A 469 7.36 -1.67 -16.66
CA GLY A 469 8.71 -1.31 -16.18
C GLY A 469 8.72 -0.34 -14.98
N PRO A 470 9.86 -0.20 -14.26
CA PRO A 470 11.17 -0.70 -14.60
C PRO A 470 11.38 -2.16 -14.23
N HIS A 471 12.28 -2.84 -14.93
CA HIS A 471 12.71 -4.18 -14.54
C HIS A 471 14.11 -4.11 -13.94
N MET A 472 14.31 -4.82 -12.82
CA MET A 472 15.51 -4.62 -12.00
C MET A 472 16.78 -4.98 -12.77
N TYR A 473 16.91 -6.22 -13.27
CA TYR A 473 18.08 -6.68 -14.03
C TYR A 473 17.98 -6.38 -15.52
N ALA A 474 16.82 -6.65 -16.12
CA ALA A 474 16.53 -6.41 -17.54
C ALA A 474 17.58 -7.04 -18.49
N GLY A 475 18.02 -8.27 -18.22
CA GLY A 475 19.07 -8.94 -19.02
C GLY A 475 20.42 -8.20 -19.02
N GLY A 476 20.75 -7.45 -17.97
CA GLY A 476 21.96 -6.64 -17.84
C GLY A 476 21.90 -5.27 -18.50
N LYS A 477 20.74 -4.86 -19.02
CA LYS A 477 20.56 -3.56 -19.68
C LYS A 477 20.36 -2.40 -18.72
N ASN A 478 19.78 -2.65 -17.52
CA ASN A 478 19.58 -1.61 -16.53
C ASN A 478 20.93 -1.17 -15.92
N PRO A 479 21.41 0.06 -16.20
CA PRO A 479 22.74 0.50 -15.77
C PRO A 479 22.85 0.68 -14.25
N GLN A 480 21.74 0.85 -13.56
CA GLN A 480 21.74 1.01 -12.11
C GLN A 480 21.67 -0.32 -11.34
N TYR A 481 21.43 -1.45 -12.02
CA TYR A 481 21.33 -2.76 -11.35
C TYR A 481 22.56 -3.09 -10.52
N ARG A 482 23.75 -2.69 -10.96
CA ARG A 482 25.00 -2.91 -10.21
C ARG A 482 25.03 -2.30 -8.80
N TYR A 483 24.16 -1.31 -8.55
CA TYR A 483 23.98 -0.66 -7.25
C TYR A 483 22.73 -1.15 -6.49
N TYR A 484 21.89 -1.97 -7.12
CA TYR A 484 20.64 -2.42 -6.53
C TYR A 484 20.85 -3.18 -5.21
N GLY A 485 21.90 -4.02 -5.12
CA GLY A 485 22.25 -4.70 -3.88
C GLY A 485 22.64 -3.76 -2.73
N TYR A 486 23.02 -2.51 -3.03
CA TYR A 486 23.31 -1.50 -2.00
C TYR A 486 22.00 -1.02 -1.33
N LEU A 487 20.95 -0.77 -2.13
CA LEU A 487 19.61 -0.47 -1.63
C LEU A 487 19.01 -1.67 -0.87
N ASN A 488 19.15 -2.89 -1.36
CA ASN A 488 18.58 -4.08 -0.71
C ASN A 488 19.18 -4.33 0.69
N ARG A 489 20.48 -4.11 0.86
CA ARG A 489 21.11 -4.18 2.20
C ARG A 489 20.56 -3.12 3.15
N TYR A 490 20.35 -1.89 2.66
CA TYR A 490 19.71 -0.82 3.41
C TYR A 490 18.31 -1.22 3.87
N ILE A 491 17.48 -1.73 2.97
CA ILE A 491 16.13 -2.22 3.26
C ILE A 491 16.17 -3.31 4.33
N ASN A 492 16.98 -4.35 4.14
CA ASN A 492 17.07 -5.46 5.07
C ASN A 492 17.47 -5.02 6.48
N ARG A 493 18.44 -4.10 6.62
CA ARG A 493 18.90 -3.59 7.90
C ARG A 493 17.83 -2.82 8.66
N ILE A 494 17.15 -1.87 8.01
CA ILE A 494 16.10 -1.09 8.68
C ILE A 494 14.89 -1.95 8.97
N SER A 495 14.44 -2.78 8.02
CA SER A 495 13.33 -3.73 8.24
C SER A 495 13.61 -4.67 9.41
N HIS A 496 14.86 -5.12 9.59
CA HIS A 496 15.27 -5.94 10.74
C HIS A 496 15.12 -5.20 12.06
N LEU A 497 15.52 -3.91 12.09
CA LEU A 497 15.42 -3.06 13.27
C LEU A 497 13.97 -2.76 13.68
N ILE A 498 13.04 -2.68 12.72
CA ILE A 498 11.61 -2.43 12.98
C ILE A 498 10.75 -3.69 12.90
N SER A 499 11.31 -4.86 13.24
CA SER A 499 10.61 -6.15 13.25
C SER A 499 10.84 -6.90 14.56
N GLY A 500 9.82 -7.63 15.04
CA GLY A 500 9.92 -8.49 16.21
C GLY A 500 9.90 -7.79 17.57
N GLY A 501 9.51 -6.52 17.61
CA GLY A 501 9.26 -5.72 18.79
C GLY A 501 7.83 -5.18 18.79
N ARG A 502 7.64 -3.92 19.22
CA ARG A 502 6.36 -3.24 19.31
C ARG A 502 6.45 -1.81 18.77
N HIS A 503 5.50 -1.42 17.95
CA HIS A 503 5.30 -0.04 17.53
C HIS A 503 4.74 0.81 18.67
N VAL A 504 5.06 2.10 18.70
CA VAL A 504 4.51 3.05 19.68
C VAL A 504 3.75 4.15 18.95
N ALA A 505 2.42 4.06 19.00
CA ALA A 505 1.52 5.08 18.48
C ALA A 505 0.75 5.76 19.61
N THR A 506 0.57 7.07 19.52
CA THR A 506 -0.17 7.85 20.51
C THR A 506 -1.68 7.66 20.40
N ALA A 507 -2.20 7.63 19.17
CA ALA A 507 -3.63 7.68 18.91
C ALA A 507 -4.10 6.48 18.07
N ALA A 508 -5.36 6.05 18.31
CA ALA A 508 -6.11 5.21 17.39
C ALA A 508 -7.09 6.08 16.59
N VAL A 509 -7.23 5.82 15.29
CA VAL A 509 -8.22 6.44 14.40
C VAL A 509 -9.17 5.37 13.93
N LEU A 510 -10.48 5.59 14.06
CA LEU A 510 -11.48 4.64 13.58
C LEU A 510 -11.44 4.54 12.05
N TYR A 511 -11.25 3.32 11.53
CA TYR A 511 -11.66 2.98 10.17
C TYR A 511 -13.17 2.71 10.17
N HIS A 512 -13.90 3.48 9.40
CA HIS A 512 -15.36 3.45 9.40
C HIS A 512 -15.95 3.32 7.99
N GLY A 513 -15.51 2.30 7.27
CA GLY A 513 -16.10 1.94 5.97
C GLY A 513 -17.63 1.83 6.05
N GLU A 514 -18.13 1.35 7.19
CA GLU A 514 -19.55 1.23 7.51
C GLU A 514 -20.29 2.58 7.47
N ALA A 515 -19.62 3.67 7.81
CA ALA A 515 -20.21 5.00 7.72
C ALA A 515 -20.41 5.46 6.27
N GLU A 516 -19.47 5.16 5.39
CA GLU A 516 -19.60 5.45 3.94
C GLU A 516 -20.79 4.69 3.32
N TRP A 517 -21.13 3.51 3.86
CA TRP A 517 -22.28 2.73 3.39
C TRP A 517 -23.64 3.26 3.86
N SER A 518 -23.66 4.09 4.91
CA SER A 518 -24.89 4.44 5.65
C SER A 518 -25.13 5.93 5.83
N GLY A 519 -24.43 6.81 5.11
CA GLY A 519 -24.64 8.25 5.18
C GLY A 519 -23.42 9.07 4.78
N GLU A 520 -23.43 10.34 5.16
CA GLU A 520 -22.26 11.20 4.97
C GLU A 520 -21.15 10.84 5.93
N ALA A 521 -19.92 10.76 5.43
CA ALA A 521 -18.74 10.43 6.22
C ALA A 521 -17.50 11.18 5.74
N MET A 522 -16.60 11.47 6.67
CA MET A 522 -15.25 11.97 6.38
C MET A 522 -14.34 10.75 6.13
N TYR A 523 -13.48 10.81 5.13
CA TYR A 523 -12.46 9.78 4.94
C TYR A 523 -11.51 9.72 6.13
N PHE A 524 -11.17 8.49 6.58
CA PHE A 524 -10.34 8.26 7.77
C PHE A 524 -8.94 8.87 7.63
N HIS A 525 -8.39 8.97 6.42
CA HIS A 525 -7.06 9.53 6.18
C HIS A 525 -6.97 11.05 6.41
N LYS A 526 -8.10 11.77 6.47
CA LYS A 526 -8.11 13.21 6.77
C LYS A 526 -7.54 13.53 8.17
N PRO A 527 -8.05 12.92 9.27
CA PRO A 527 -7.41 13.09 10.57
C PRO A 527 -6.01 12.47 10.64
N VAL A 528 -5.76 11.31 9.98
CA VAL A 528 -4.42 10.69 9.92
C VAL A 528 -3.39 11.67 9.34
N ARG A 529 -3.70 12.37 8.25
CA ARG A 529 -2.83 13.41 7.69
C ARG A 529 -2.50 14.48 8.72
N VAL A 530 -3.52 15.05 9.36
CA VAL A 530 -3.33 16.11 10.36
C VAL A 530 -2.40 15.66 11.49
N LEU A 531 -2.54 14.43 11.95
CA LEU A 531 -1.71 13.87 13.00
C LEU A 531 -0.25 13.69 12.55
N LEU A 532 -0.03 13.05 11.42
CA LEU A 532 1.32 12.77 10.90
C LEU A 532 2.08 14.05 10.53
N GLN A 533 1.40 15.10 10.08
CA GLN A 533 2.01 16.42 9.85
C GLN A 533 2.44 17.12 11.14
N HIS A 534 1.96 16.68 12.31
CA HIS A 534 2.34 17.19 13.64
C HIS A 534 3.16 16.17 14.45
N GLN A 535 3.72 15.14 13.82
CA GLN A 535 4.50 14.07 14.44
C GLN A 535 3.74 13.29 15.53
N ILE A 536 2.41 13.28 15.49
CA ILE A 536 1.57 12.44 16.34
C ILE A 536 1.29 11.15 15.57
N ASP A 537 2.01 10.09 15.88
CA ASP A 537 1.80 8.82 15.21
C ASP A 537 0.51 8.15 15.66
N CYS A 538 -0.12 7.43 14.75
CA CYS A 538 -1.42 6.81 14.97
C CYS A 538 -1.56 5.49 14.22
N GLU A 539 -2.52 4.69 14.66
CA GLU A 539 -2.99 3.51 13.94
C GLU A 539 -4.47 3.58 13.61
N VAL A 540 -4.87 2.86 12.57
CA VAL A 540 -6.22 2.83 12.04
C VAL A 540 -6.90 1.53 12.46
N LEU A 541 -7.97 1.62 13.25
CA LEU A 541 -8.64 0.46 13.84
C LEU A 541 -10.05 0.27 13.26
N PRO A 542 -10.40 -0.91 12.72
CA PRO A 542 -11.76 -1.19 12.25
C PRO A 542 -12.74 -1.37 13.41
N ALA A 543 -14.03 -1.16 13.11
CA ALA A 543 -15.12 -1.37 14.08
C ALA A 543 -15.11 -2.78 14.69
N ASP A 544 -14.83 -3.82 13.88
CA ASP A 544 -14.79 -5.21 14.34
C ASP A 544 -13.78 -5.42 15.49
N ILE A 545 -12.57 -4.85 15.40
CA ILE A 545 -11.56 -4.94 16.46
C ILE A 545 -11.97 -4.19 17.72
N LEU A 546 -12.60 -3.01 17.56
CA LEU A 546 -13.11 -2.26 18.71
C LEU A 546 -14.25 -3.00 19.44
N LEU A 547 -15.02 -3.82 18.73
CA LEU A 547 -16.12 -4.60 19.32
C LEU A 547 -15.64 -5.89 19.96
N ASP A 548 -14.72 -6.62 19.32
CA ASP A 548 -14.43 -8.01 19.67
C ASP A 548 -13.17 -8.15 20.55
N GLU A 549 -12.14 -7.32 20.38
CA GLU A 549 -10.81 -7.56 20.95
C GLU A 549 -10.28 -6.42 21.81
N ALA A 550 -10.61 -5.17 21.51
CA ALA A 550 -10.08 -4.00 22.20
C ALA A 550 -10.59 -3.91 23.65
N LYS A 551 -9.73 -3.42 24.54
CA LYS A 551 -10.04 -3.24 25.96
C LYS A 551 -9.54 -1.90 26.47
N VAL A 552 -10.32 -1.24 27.31
CA VAL A 552 -9.89 -0.04 28.02
C VAL A 552 -9.34 -0.44 29.40
N LYS A 553 -8.09 -0.06 29.65
CA LYS A 553 -7.41 -0.23 30.92
C LYS A 553 -6.57 1.01 31.21
N ASP A 554 -6.61 1.51 32.44
CA ASP A 554 -5.86 2.69 32.88
C ASP A 554 -6.10 3.92 31.97
N SER A 555 -7.33 4.07 31.49
CA SER A 555 -7.80 5.10 30.55
C SER A 555 -7.14 5.06 29.17
N LYS A 556 -6.55 3.94 28.79
CA LYS A 556 -5.94 3.71 27.49
C LYS A 556 -6.64 2.56 26.77
N LEU A 557 -6.59 2.59 25.45
CA LEU A 557 -7.11 1.52 24.59
C LEU A 557 -5.99 0.52 24.30
N HIS A 558 -6.24 -0.77 24.55
CA HIS A 558 -5.29 -1.85 24.30
C HIS A 558 -5.85 -2.80 23.24
N VAL A 559 -5.03 -3.11 22.27
CA VAL A 559 -5.32 -4.07 21.19
C VAL A 559 -4.04 -4.86 20.90
N ASN A 560 -4.07 -6.19 21.00
CA ASN A 560 -2.90 -7.04 20.84
C ASN A 560 -1.72 -6.56 21.74
N LEU A 561 -0.61 -6.17 21.14
CA LEU A 561 0.57 -5.59 21.84
C LEU A 561 0.52 -4.07 21.95
N GLU A 562 -0.42 -3.42 21.26
CA GLU A 562 -0.47 -1.97 21.09
C GLU A 562 -1.30 -1.28 22.20
N GLU A 563 -0.93 -0.05 22.51
CA GLU A 563 -1.55 0.79 23.54
C GLU A 563 -1.73 2.22 23.03
N TYR A 564 -2.97 2.73 23.02
CA TYR A 564 -3.29 4.07 22.53
C TYR A 564 -3.83 4.96 23.66
N GLN A 565 -3.39 6.21 23.71
CA GLN A 565 -3.80 7.19 24.72
C GLN A 565 -5.18 7.78 24.45
N CYS A 566 -5.63 7.80 23.21
CA CYS A 566 -6.92 8.31 22.80
C CYS A 566 -7.46 7.63 21.55
N LEU A 567 -8.77 7.73 21.34
CA LEU A 567 -9.46 7.23 20.14
C LEU A 567 -10.09 8.42 19.39
N ILE A 568 -9.84 8.49 18.09
CA ILE A 568 -10.32 9.54 17.19
C ILE A 568 -11.37 8.95 16.25
N ILE A 569 -12.54 9.57 16.21
CA ILE A 569 -13.65 9.17 15.35
C ILE A 569 -13.79 10.23 14.24
N PRO A 570 -13.43 9.93 13.00
CA PRO A 570 -13.69 10.82 11.87
C PRO A 570 -15.20 11.06 11.73
N TYR A 571 -15.62 12.21 11.20
CA TYR A 571 -17.04 12.52 11.05
C TYR A 571 -17.80 11.37 10.37
N ALA A 572 -18.93 11.04 10.96
CA ALA A 572 -19.87 10.07 10.41
C ALA A 572 -21.29 10.49 10.79
N GLU A 573 -22.20 10.57 9.84
CA GLU A 573 -23.62 10.80 10.10
C GLU A 573 -24.25 9.63 10.87
N ALA A 574 -23.87 8.41 10.47
CA ALA A 574 -24.30 7.17 11.09
C ALA A 574 -23.14 6.23 11.38
N LEU A 575 -23.24 5.48 12.48
CA LEU A 575 -22.33 4.38 12.82
C LEU A 575 -23.14 3.16 13.28
N PRO A 576 -22.57 1.94 13.24
CA PRO A 576 -23.22 0.74 13.77
C PRO A 576 -23.68 0.94 15.22
N ALA A 577 -24.90 0.50 15.53
CA ALA A 577 -25.51 0.71 16.85
C ALA A 577 -24.68 0.11 17.99
N GLU A 578 -24.07 -1.05 17.76
CA GLU A 578 -23.22 -1.71 18.73
C GLU A 578 -21.94 -0.91 18.97
N LEU A 579 -21.31 -0.38 17.89
CA LEU A 579 -20.15 0.48 18.01
C LEU A 579 -20.44 1.76 18.80
N LEU A 580 -21.59 2.40 18.57
CA LEU A 580 -22.00 3.59 19.34
C LEU A 580 -22.13 3.30 20.84
N ARG A 581 -22.67 2.13 21.22
CA ARG A 581 -22.73 1.69 22.61
C ARG A 581 -21.34 1.42 23.18
N GLN A 582 -20.49 0.73 22.42
CA GLN A 582 -19.11 0.43 22.82
C GLN A 582 -18.28 1.70 23.03
N LEU A 583 -18.44 2.72 22.15
CA LEU A 583 -17.78 4.02 22.33
C LEU A 583 -18.24 4.73 23.61
N ALA A 584 -19.52 4.63 23.92
CA ALA A 584 -20.05 5.17 25.19
C ALA A 584 -19.46 4.44 26.41
N ASP A 585 -19.34 3.12 26.36
CA ASP A 585 -18.71 2.31 27.40
C ASP A 585 -17.22 2.65 27.56
N TYR A 586 -16.47 2.78 26.45
CA TYR A 586 -15.07 3.18 26.49
C TYR A 586 -14.86 4.56 27.11
N ALA A 587 -15.66 5.56 26.71
CA ALA A 587 -15.60 6.88 27.31
C ALA A 587 -15.97 6.84 28.80
N GLY A 588 -16.94 5.98 29.18
CA GLY A 588 -17.32 5.73 30.58
C GLY A 588 -16.21 5.11 31.43
N LEU A 589 -15.36 4.29 30.82
CA LEU A 589 -14.16 3.69 31.44
C LEU A 589 -12.97 4.66 31.52
N GLY A 590 -13.12 5.90 31.01
CA GLY A 590 -12.11 6.94 31.09
C GLY A 590 -11.26 7.14 29.84
N LEU A 591 -11.49 6.38 28.76
CA LEU A 591 -10.77 6.59 27.51
C LEU A 591 -11.14 7.96 26.92
N PRO A 592 -10.15 8.81 26.55
CA PRO A 592 -10.41 10.02 25.79
C PRO A 592 -10.85 9.70 24.37
N VAL A 593 -12.03 10.17 23.97
CA VAL A 593 -12.61 9.97 22.64
C VAL A 593 -12.83 11.33 21.97
N TYR A 594 -12.24 11.49 20.78
CA TYR A 594 -12.32 12.72 19.99
C TYR A 594 -13.15 12.49 18.74
N PHE A 595 -14.29 13.15 18.64
CA PHE A 595 -15.09 13.19 17.42
C PHE A 595 -14.67 14.39 16.57
N VAL A 596 -14.37 14.14 15.30
CA VAL A 596 -14.02 15.19 14.34
C VAL A 596 -15.29 15.72 13.70
N ASP A 597 -15.47 17.06 13.73
CA ASP A 597 -16.57 17.83 13.15
C ASP A 597 -17.98 17.51 13.69
N GLY A 598 -18.14 16.57 14.60
CA GLY A 598 -19.43 16.32 15.28
C GLY A 598 -19.65 14.86 15.69
N LEU A 599 -20.69 14.65 16.48
CA LEU A 599 -21.17 13.33 16.86
C LEU A 599 -22.08 12.76 15.76
N PRO A 600 -22.13 11.42 15.61
CA PRO A 600 -23.18 10.77 14.80
C PRO A 600 -24.58 11.15 15.27
N VAL A 601 -25.55 11.12 14.37
CA VAL A 601 -26.94 11.48 14.69
C VAL A 601 -27.85 10.26 14.79
N ARG A 602 -27.44 9.09 14.24
CA ARG A 602 -28.24 7.86 14.20
C ARG A 602 -27.38 6.62 14.08
N SER A 603 -27.99 5.46 14.19
CA SER A 603 -27.35 4.19 13.85
C SER A 603 -27.49 3.82 12.39
N SER A 604 -26.52 3.05 11.85
CA SER A 604 -26.55 2.54 10.47
C SER A 604 -27.73 1.57 10.23
N GLU A 605 -28.15 0.83 11.25
CA GLU A 605 -29.25 -0.15 11.20
C GLU A 605 -30.64 0.47 11.46
N GLY A 606 -30.72 1.74 11.82
CA GLY A 606 -31.94 2.40 12.26
C GLY A 606 -32.40 1.95 13.67
N THR A 607 -31.51 1.34 14.43
CA THR A 607 -31.76 0.98 15.84
C THR A 607 -31.69 2.21 16.75
N ASP A 608 -32.53 2.30 17.76
CA ASP A 608 -32.46 3.37 18.74
C ASP A 608 -31.15 3.36 19.54
N VAL A 609 -30.42 4.44 19.44
CA VAL A 609 -29.13 4.69 20.13
C VAL A 609 -29.15 6.01 20.92
N SER A 610 -30.32 6.58 21.15
CA SER A 610 -30.50 7.88 21.83
C SER A 610 -29.81 7.92 23.19
N ALA A 611 -29.83 6.84 23.94
CA ALA A 611 -29.17 6.74 25.26
C ALA A 611 -27.63 6.82 25.13
N ALA A 612 -27.04 6.11 24.15
CA ALA A 612 -25.60 6.15 23.91
C ALA A 612 -25.15 7.54 23.41
N LEU A 613 -25.86 8.13 22.47
CA LEU A 613 -25.56 9.49 21.96
C LEU A 613 -25.71 10.55 23.05
N SER A 614 -26.74 10.45 23.90
CA SER A 614 -26.91 11.36 25.05
C SER A 614 -25.75 11.22 26.05
N PHE A 615 -25.30 9.99 26.31
CA PHE A 615 -24.16 9.75 27.18
C PHE A 615 -22.88 10.35 26.57
N LEU A 616 -22.58 10.04 25.29
CA LEU A 616 -21.41 10.58 24.61
C LEU A 616 -21.37 12.10 24.59
N SER A 617 -22.50 12.77 24.38
CA SER A 617 -22.59 14.22 24.38
C SER A 617 -22.32 14.86 25.74
N ALA A 618 -22.60 14.14 26.84
CA ALA A 618 -22.44 14.61 28.22
C ALA A 618 -21.14 14.15 28.89
N CYS A 619 -20.47 13.18 28.36
CA CYS A 619 -19.28 12.54 28.96
C CYS A 619 -18.08 13.50 28.92
N PRO A 620 -17.38 13.76 30.04
CA PRO A 620 -16.23 14.66 30.07
C PRO A 620 -15.02 14.16 29.29
N ASN A 621 -14.92 12.84 29.06
CA ASN A 621 -13.86 12.21 28.28
C ASN A 621 -14.11 12.28 26.76
N VAL A 622 -15.29 12.71 26.33
CA VAL A 622 -15.63 12.94 24.93
C VAL A 622 -15.37 14.40 24.56
N LYS A 623 -14.69 14.62 23.47
CA LYS A 623 -14.39 15.96 22.92
C LYS A 623 -14.83 16.01 21.46
N ILE A 624 -15.25 17.19 21.02
CA ILE A 624 -15.51 17.47 19.60
C ILE A 624 -14.47 18.48 19.15
N SER A 625 -13.77 18.17 18.07
CA SER A 625 -12.77 19.03 17.46
C SER A 625 -13.07 19.24 15.98
N GLY A 626 -12.88 20.45 15.49
CA GLY A 626 -12.75 20.63 14.04
C GLY A 626 -11.47 19.97 13.54
N LEU A 627 -11.49 19.45 12.31
CA LEU A 627 -10.35 18.73 11.73
C LEU A 627 -9.02 19.49 11.85
N LYS A 628 -8.99 20.79 11.54
CA LYS A 628 -7.78 21.62 11.60
C LYS A 628 -7.25 21.85 13.02
N GLY A 629 -8.09 21.78 14.04
CA GLY A 629 -7.71 21.98 15.44
C GLY A 629 -7.40 20.70 16.21
N LEU A 630 -7.50 19.55 15.56
CA LEU A 630 -7.36 18.24 16.21
C LEU A 630 -5.97 18.07 16.84
N ALA A 631 -4.91 18.28 16.07
CA ALA A 631 -3.54 18.11 16.57
C ALA A 631 -3.19 19.08 17.72
N ASP A 632 -3.64 20.34 17.63
CA ASP A 632 -3.44 21.32 18.70
C ASP A 632 -4.16 20.88 19.99
N MET A 633 -5.37 20.34 19.88
CA MET A 633 -6.14 19.85 21.03
C MET A 633 -5.47 18.64 21.68
N LEU A 634 -4.95 17.70 20.89
CA LEU A 634 -4.22 16.54 21.40
C LEU A 634 -2.90 16.97 22.06
N THR A 635 -2.14 17.85 21.44
CA THR A 635 -0.88 18.39 21.98
C THR A 635 -1.12 19.12 23.30
N ALA A 636 -2.17 19.95 23.39
CA ALA A 636 -2.54 20.65 24.64
C ALA A 636 -2.96 19.67 25.76
N ALA A 637 -3.49 18.50 25.40
CA ALA A 637 -3.83 17.44 26.36
C ALA A 637 -2.63 16.54 26.72
N GLY A 638 -1.47 16.72 26.08
CA GLY A 638 -0.27 15.91 26.30
C GLY A 638 -0.26 14.59 25.52
N TYR A 639 -1.13 14.44 24.52
CA TYR A 639 -1.20 13.24 23.66
C TYR A 639 -0.26 13.38 22.45
N TYR A 640 1.00 13.22 22.71
CA TYR A 640 2.08 13.09 21.73
C TYR A 640 3.21 12.28 22.36
N GLU A 641 4.02 11.67 21.58
CA GLU A 641 5.18 10.94 22.03
C GLU A 641 6.47 11.68 21.64
N ILE A 642 6.64 11.99 20.36
CA ILE A 642 7.73 12.76 19.81
C ILE A 642 7.27 14.19 19.60
N LYS A 643 8.12 15.15 19.97
CA LYS A 643 7.83 16.57 19.81
C LYS A 643 8.92 17.24 18.99
N ALA A 644 8.55 17.79 17.85
CA ALA A 644 9.39 18.67 17.05
C ALA A 644 9.22 20.15 17.51
N ASP A 645 10.29 20.95 17.39
CA ASP A 645 10.22 22.38 17.57
C ASP A 645 9.63 23.03 16.31
N GLY A 646 8.42 23.58 16.42
CA GLY A 646 7.70 24.19 15.31
C GLY A 646 6.81 23.21 14.55
N TYR A 647 6.27 23.68 13.42
CA TYR A 647 5.43 22.91 12.53
C TYR A 647 6.26 22.45 11.32
N GLU A 648 6.55 21.15 11.29
CA GLU A 648 7.36 20.50 10.24
C GLU A 648 6.52 19.47 9.48
N PRO A 649 5.64 19.89 8.56
CA PRO A 649 4.66 19.02 7.92
C PRO A 649 5.26 17.92 7.02
N TYR A 650 6.53 18.00 6.67
CA TYR A 650 7.24 17.00 5.87
C TYR A 650 8.13 16.07 6.70
N LEU A 651 8.28 16.33 7.99
CA LEU A 651 8.99 15.42 8.88
C LEU A 651 8.08 14.24 9.25
N ARG A 652 8.49 13.04 8.93
CA ARG A 652 7.85 11.80 9.40
C ARG A 652 8.68 11.15 10.47
N ASN A 653 8.01 10.47 11.37
CA ASN A 653 8.66 9.74 12.46
C ASN A 653 8.01 8.37 12.67
N TYR A 654 8.80 7.44 13.14
CA TYR A 654 8.36 6.11 13.55
C TYR A 654 9.15 5.67 14.76
N HIS A 655 8.49 5.21 15.82
CA HIS A 655 9.13 4.70 17.03
C HIS A 655 8.81 3.22 17.23
N TYR A 656 9.84 2.41 17.38
CA TYR A 656 9.73 0.97 17.57
C TYR A 656 10.58 0.52 18.76
N VAL A 657 9.99 -0.30 19.66
CA VAL A 657 10.58 -0.68 20.93
C VAL A 657 10.86 -2.18 20.96
N HIS A 658 12.08 -2.55 21.34
CA HIS A 658 12.49 -3.89 21.72
C HIS A 658 12.61 -3.99 23.24
N GLU A 659 12.85 -5.20 23.78
CA GLU A 659 13.04 -5.40 25.22
C GLU A 659 14.24 -4.63 25.80
N ASP A 660 15.26 -4.35 24.98
CA ASP A 660 16.55 -3.78 25.38
C ASP A 660 16.94 -2.48 24.67
N SER A 661 16.11 -2.00 23.76
CA SER A 661 16.46 -0.86 22.92
C SER A 661 15.26 -0.21 22.24
N ASP A 662 15.42 1.07 21.89
CA ASP A 662 14.48 1.85 21.10
C ASP A 662 15.07 2.21 19.75
N VAL A 663 14.25 2.21 18.71
CA VAL A 663 14.57 2.59 17.34
C VAL A 663 13.66 3.74 16.93
N PHE A 664 14.22 4.88 16.59
CA PHE A 664 13.50 6.02 16.05
C PHE A 664 13.94 6.28 14.63
N MET A 665 13.02 6.28 13.69
CA MET A 665 13.30 6.68 12.32
C MET A 665 12.66 8.04 12.05
N PHE A 666 13.43 8.92 11.38
CA PHE A 666 12.93 10.19 10.85
C PHE A 666 13.23 10.27 9.37
N PHE A 667 12.30 10.84 8.62
CA PHE A 667 12.43 11.01 7.18
C PHE A 667 11.90 12.38 6.73
N ASN A 668 12.69 13.07 5.90
CA ASN A 668 12.29 14.28 5.22
C ASN A 668 11.62 13.93 3.88
N GLU A 669 10.29 13.95 3.83
CA GLU A 669 9.52 13.68 2.61
C GLU A 669 9.54 14.83 1.59
N SER A 670 10.00 16.02 1.98
CA SER A 670 10.08 17.13 1.03
C SER A 670 11.17 16.89 -0.02
N PRO A 671 10.84 17.00 -1.31
CA PRO A 671 11.86 16.91 -2.37
C PRO A 671 12.74 18.15 -2.49
N HIS A 672 12.43 19.24 -1.77
CA HIS A 672 13.08 20.56 -1.99
C HIS A 672 13.55 21.28 -0.73
N LYS A 673 12.98 20.95 0.46
CA LYS A 673 13.25 21.71 1.69
C LYS A 673 14.19 20.94 2.61
N VAL A 674 15.19 21.62 3.15
CA VAL A 674 15.94 21.13 4.31
C VAL A 674 15.09 21.32 5.56
N ILE A 675 14.96 20.30 6.38
CA ILE A 675 14.34 20.37 7.71
C ILE A 675 15.46 20.53 8.73
N SER A 676 15.44 21.64 9.48
CA SER A 676 16.34 21.89 10.60
C SER A 676 15.49 22.16 11.84
N THR A 677 15.43 21.19 12.75
CA THR A 677 14.58 21.23 13.93
C THR A 677 15.17 20.47 15.09
N LYS A 678 14.62 20.68 16.28
CA LYS A 678 14.93 19.86 17.46
C LYS A 678 13.75 18.91 17.72
N VAL A 679 14.10 17.64 17.97
CA VAL A 679 13.10 16.65 18.37
C VAL A 679 13.39 16.16 19.78
N THR A 680 12.33 16.10 20.58
CA THR A 680 12.40 15.53 21.92
C THR A 680 11.87 14.10 21.87
N LEU A 681 12.73 13.16 22.32
CA LEU A 681 12.50 11.72 22.35
C LEU A 681 12.15 11.28 23.77
N PRO A 682 11.15 10.41 23.98
CA PRO A 682 10.84 9.80 25.27
C PRO A 682 11.85 8.67 25.54
N LEU A 683 12.87 8.92 26.35
CA LEU A 683 13.87 7.92 26.67
C LEU A 683 13.73 7.43 28.11
N ALA A 684 13.73 6.12 28.32
CA ALA A 684 13.65 5.51 29.64
C ALA A 684 14.97 4.86 30.04
N GLY A 685 15.46 5.13 31.26
CA GLY A 685 16.65 4.50 31.82
C GLY A 685 17.96 5.23 31.49
N GLU A 686 19.10 4.54 31.65
CA GLU A 686 20.44 5.03 31.33
C GLU A 686 20.85 4.49 29.95
N GLY A 687 21.26 5.35 29.03
CA GLY A 687 21.73 4.97 27.70
C GLY A 687 22.27 6.17 26.92
N ALA A 688 22.84 5.91 25.77
CA ALA A 688 23.28 6.93 24.83
C ALA A 688 22.47 6.84 23.53
N VAL A 689 22.33 7.96 22.86
CA VAL A 689 21.68 8.04 21.54
C VAL A 689 22.74 7.96 20.46
N TYR A 690 22.51 7.12 19.47
CA TYR A 690 23.38 6.95 18.32
C TYR A 690 22.60 7.20 17.03
N GLY A 691 23.19 7.96 16.11
CA GLY A 691 22.79 7.96 14.71
C GLY A 691 23.30 6.70 14.04
N TYR A 692 22.45 6.04 13.28
CA TYR A 692 22.79 4.83 12.53
C TYR A 692 22.70 5.05 11.02
N ASP A 693 23.84 4.89 10.36
CA ASP A 693 23.95 4.87 8.89
C ASP A 693 23.73 3.43 8.40
N ALA A 694 22.54 3.17 7.87
CA ALA A 694 22.17 1.84 7.38
C ALA A 694 22.85 1.47 6.05
N PHE A 695 23.34 2.43 5.27
CA PHE A 695 24.13 2.14 4.07
C PHE A 695 25.53 1.64 4.44
N ARG A 696 26.22 2.30 5.39
CA ARG A 696 27.57 1.95 5.82
C ARG A 696 27.62 0.95 6.97
N ASN A 697 26.50 0.72 7.64
CA ASN A 697 26.37 -0.09 8.86
C ASN A 697 27.27 0.45 10.00
N GLN A 698 27.18 1.75 10.26
CA GLN A 698 28.02 2.46 11.22
C GLN A 698 27.20 3.27 12.22
N LEU A 699 27.74 3.44 13.42
CA LEU A 699 27.16 4.25 14.48
C LEU A 699 27.92 5.57 14.64
N THR A 700 27.20 6.65 14.84
CA THR A 700 27.70 7.96 15.23
C THR A 700 27.13 8.33 16.58
N LEU A 701 27.96 8.61 17.58
CA LEU A 701 27.53 9.07 18.90
C LEU A 701 26.89 10.45 18.78
N MET A 702 25.60 10.53 19.18
CA MET A 702 24.89 11.81 19.28
C MET A 702 25.09 12.43 20.66
N GLU A 703 25.00 13.75 20.75
CA GLU A 703 25.09 14.50 22.01
C GLU A 703 23.74 15.17 22.31
N PRO A 704 22.76 14.40 22.83
CA PRO A 704 21.46 14.97 23.14
C PRO A 704 21.55 15.94 24.32
N SER A 705 20.74 17.00 24.29
CA SER A 705 20.47 17.86 25.42
C SER A 705 19.15 17.44 26.11
N GLY A 706 18.98 17.77 27.39
CA GLY A 706 17.72 17.51 28.11
C GLY A 706 17.90 16.92 29.50
N GLU A 707 16.78 16.67 30.18
CA GLU A 707 16.71 16.13 31.54
C GLU A 707 16.43 14.62 31.52
N SER A 708 16.59 13.94 32.64
CA SER A 708 16.30 12.51 32.79
C SER A 708 14.87 12.17 32.34
N GLY A 709 14.73 11.23 31.40
CA GLY A 709 13.46 10.76 30.83
C GLY A 709 13.07 11.39 29.49
N ALA A 710 13.82 12.41 29.00
CA ALA A 710 13.62 12.98 27.68
C ALA A 710 14.92 13.53 27.12
N ALA A 711 15.26 13.21 25.89
CA ALA A 711 16.44 13.72 25.21
C ALA A 711 16.04 14.52 23.97
N THR A 712 16.63 15.70 23.84
CA THR A 712 16.43 16.56 22.67
C THR A 712 17.62 16.42 21.73
N VAL A 713 17.35 16.02 20.48
CA VAL A 713 18.32 15.84 19.41
C VAL A 713 18.08 16.91 18.34
N GLU A 714 19.15 17.53 17.89
CA GLU A 714 19.10 18.43 16.72
C GLU A 714 19.14 17.59 15.46
N LEU A 715 18.16 17.79 14.58
CA LEU A 715 18.07 17.15 13.28
C LEU A 715 18.24 18.18 12.17
N GLU A 716 19.13 17.88 11.23
CA GLU A 716 19.20 18.54 9.94
C GLU A 716 19.08 17.46 8.86
N LEU A 717 17.96 17.45 8.15
CA LEU A 717 17.66 16.47 7.12
C LEU A 717 17.48 17.18 5.78
N HIS A 718 18.34 16.84 4.83
CA HIS A 718 18.19 17.30 3.45
C HIS A 718 17.03 16.57 2.73
N PRO A 719 16.59 17.06 1.56
CA PRO A 719 15.66 16.33 0.73
C PRO A 719 16.13 14.87 0.50
N TYR A 720 15.18 13.90 0.56
CA TYR A 720 15.43 12.46 0.45
C TYR A 720 16.20 11.83 1.62
N GLU A 721 16.58 12.58 2.64
CA GLU A 721 17.39 12.07 3.74
C GLU A 721 16.52 11.52 4.86
N SER A 722 16.91 10.36 5.37
CA SER A 722 16.37 9.75 6.57
C SER A 722 17.48 9.51 7.59
N ILE A 723 17.13 9.49 8.86
CA ILE A 723 18.03 9.11 9.95
C ILE A 723 17.34 8.08 10.84
N VAL A 724 18.12 7.09 11.27
CA VAL A 724 17.71 6.15 12.31
C VAL A 724 18.51 6.47 13.58
N LEU A 725 17.81 6.73 14.68
CA LEU A 725 18.38 6.92 15.99
C LEU A 725 18.15 5.66 16.82
N LEU A 726 19.23 5.16 17.44
CA LEU A 726 19.20 3.98 18.30
C LEU A 726 19.50 4.38 19.74
N TYR A 727 18.73 3.83 20.68
CA TYR A 727 18.92 4.04 22.10
C TYR A 727 18.86 2.71 22.85
N GLY A 728 19.75 2.52 23.83
CA GLY A 728 19.71 1.34 24.70
C GLY A 728 21.04 1.00 25.35
N ALA A 729 21.01 0.24 26.43
CA ALA A 729 22.20 -0.18 27.19
C ALA A 729 23.13 -1.10 26.38
N VAL A 730 22.62 -1.84 25.43
CA VAL A 730 23.38 -2.75 24.54
C VAL A 730 24.41 -2.01 23.69
N LEU A 731 24.21 -0.72 23.47
CA LEU A 731 25.08 0.12 22.63
C LEU A 731 26.34 0.62 23.35
N ALA A 732 26.41 0.48 24.67
CA ALA A 732 27.57 0.97 25.47
C ALA A 732 28.89 0.32 25.06
N ASP A 733 28.87 -0.92 24.57
CA ASP A 733 30.04 -1.68 24.13
C ASP A 733 30.31 -1.59 22.60
N CYS A 734 29.50 -0.84 21.86
CA CYS A 734 29.65 -0.69 20.42
C CYS A 734 30.66 0.42 20.09
N SER A 735 31.53 0.19 19.11
CA SER A 735 32.38 1.25 18.56
C SER A 735 31.51 2.23 17.78
N ALA A 736 31.63 3.51 18.13
CA ALA A 736 30.92 4.57 17.42
C ALA A 736 31.88 5.72 17.07
N GLU A 737 31.64 6.33 15.92
CA GLU A 737 32.33 7.54 15.52
C GLU A 737 31.69 8.76 16.19
N ARG A 738 32.45 9.85 16.33
CA ARG A 738 31.93 11.14 16.79
C ARG A 738 31.51 11.96 15.59
N ALA A 739 30.52 12.81 15.79
CA ALA A 739 30.07 13.74 14.76
C ALA A 739 31.20 14.70 14.34
N TRP A 740 31.14 15.14 13.09
CA TRP A 740 32.09 16.05 12.46
C TRP A 740 31.51 17.47 12.35
N THR A 741 32.36 18.48 12.30
CA THR A 741 31.98 19.87 11.98
C THR A 741 32.98 20.48 11.01
N ALA A 742 32.58 21.44 10.19
CA ALA A 742 33.47 22.13 9.28
C ALA A 742 34.61 22.84 10.04
N ASP A 743 35.84 22.77 9.53
CA ASP A 743 37.06 23.34 10.13
C ASP A 743 37.83 24.23 9.18
N GLY A 744 37.21 24.91 8.28
CA GLY A 744 37.85 25.80 7.31
C GLY A 744 36.92 26.18 6.14
N PRO A 745 37.42 26.95 5.20
CA PRO A 745 36.63 27.31 4.01
C PRO A 745 36.45 26.11 3.08
N GLU A 746 35.31 26.05 2.47
CA GLU A 746 34.99 25.13 1.41
C GLU A 746 35.76 25.44 0.13
N LEU A 747 36.39 24.44 -0.47
CA LEU A 747 37.08 24.54 -1.76
C LEU A 747 36.08 24.08 -2.88
N THR A 748 35.61 25.03 -3.67
CA THR A 748 34.84 24.68 -4.89
C THR A 748 35.80 24.29 -6.02
N LEU A 749 35.63 23.10 -6.58
CA LEU A 749 36.46 22.61 -7.68
C LEU A 749 36.07 23.32 -8.98
N GLN A 750 36.96 24.17 -9.45
CA GLN A 750 36.83 24.96 -10.68
C GLN A 750 37.84 24.47 -11.71
N GLY A 751 37.46 24.38 -12.95
CA GLY A 751 38.37 23.97 -14.02
C GLY A 751 37.73 23.10 -15.08
N GLU A 752 38.57 22.53 -15.92
CA GLU A 752 38.11 21.65 -16.99
C GLU A 752 37.87 20.23 -16.44
N TRP A 753 36.82 19.61 -16.95
CA TRP A 753 36.50 18.21 -16.68
C TRP A 753 36.62 17.41 -17.96
N THR A 754 37.18 16.21 -17.92
CA THR A 754 37.06 15.24 -18.99
C THR A 754 35.88 14.34 -18.73
N VAL A 755 35.06 14.09 -19.74
CA VAL A 755 33.85 13.24 -19.63
C VAL A 755 33.89 12.15 -20.70
N SER A 756 33.70 10.94 -20.29
CA SER A 756 33.53 9.76 -21.16
C SER A 756 32.26 9.01 -20.78
N THR A 757 31.72 8.23 -21.70
CA THR A 757 30.43 7.52 -21.54
C THR A 757 30.58 6.03 -21.74
N ALA A 758 29.74 5.26 -21.05
CA ALA A 758 29.60 3.82 -21.27
C ALA A 758 28.14 3.39 -21.13
N VAL A 759 27.60 2.68 -22.10
CA VAL A 759 26.31 1.98 -21.93
C VAL A 759 26.51 0.75 -21.06
N SER A 760 25.41 0.20 -20.51
CA SER A 760 25.48 -0.91 -19.55
C SER A 760 26.30 -2.09 -20.06
N GLU A 761 26.14 -2.45 -21.35
CA GLU A 761 26.80 -3.61 -21.96
C GLU A 761 28.30 -3.41 -22.19
N SER A 762 28.76 -2.17 -22.39
CA SER A 762 30.19 -1.88 -22.59
C SER A 762 30.93 -1.60 -21.29
N TYR A 763 30.20 -1.29 -20.21
CA TYR A 763 30.80 -0.97 -18.93
C TYR A 763 31.71 -2.12 -18.41
N PRO A 764 32.92 -1.86 -17.91
CA PRO A 764 33.57 -0.54 -17.67
C PRO A 764 34.40 0.02 -18.84
N ALA A 765 34.16 -0.37 -20.09
CA ALA A 765 34.83 0.21 -21.25
C ALA A 765 34.14 1.51 -21.68
N PHE A 766 34.83 2.64 -21.50
CA PHE A 766 34.32 3.98 -21.84
C PHE A 766 34.74 4.43 -23.23
N ASP A 767 33.90 5.24 -23.86
CA ASP A 767 34.20 5.92 -25.11
C ASP A 767 35.34 6.96 -24.97
N ALA A 768 35.81 7.51 -26.09
CA ALA A 768 36.84 8.55 -26.07
C ALA A 768 36.35 9.80 -25.29
N PRO A 769 37.15 10.35 -24.37
CA PRO A 769 36.76 11.45 -23.53
C PRO A 769 36.62 12.76 -24.31
N VAL A 770 35.66 13.61 -23.89
CA VAL A 770 35.47 14.99 -24.31
C VAL A 770 35.74 15.94 -23.16
N THR A 771 36.24 17.16 -23.45
CA THR A 771 36.53 18.15 -22.42
C THR A 771 35.35 19.11 -22.25
N LEU A 772 34.88 19.27 -21.00
CA LEU A 772 33.90 20.27 -20.59
C LEU A 772 34.59 21.39 -19.83
N LYS A 773 34.27 22.65 -20.15
CA LYS A 773 34.76 23.81 -19.39
C LYS A 773 34.01 24.00 -18.06
N THR A 774 32.78 23.55 -18.02
CA THR A 774 31.90 23.62 -16.83
C THR A 774 31.02 22.39 -16.80
N LEU A 775 30.70 21.94 -15.59
CA LEU A 775 29.67 20.90 -15.40
C LEU A 775 28.32 21.41 -15.90
N GLN A 776 27.53 20.53 -16.52
CA GLN A 776 26.25 20.89 -17.13
C GLN A 776 25.37 19.64 -17.36
N ASN A 777 24.10 19.85 -17.65
CA ASN A 777 23.18 18.77 -17.98
C ASN A 777 23.59 18.06 -19.28
N MET A 778 24.01 16.81 -19.15
CA MET A 778 24.46 16.00 -20.30
C MET A 778 23.31 15.58 -21.22
N SER A 779 22.04 15.59 -20.75
CA SER A 779 20.87 15.34 -21.61
C SER A 779 20.31 16.59 -22.28
N ALA A 780 21.09 17.70 -22.37
CA ALA A 780 20.72 18.85 -23.17
C ALA A 780 20.63 18.51 -24.67
N PRO A 781 19.75 19.17 -25.46
CA PRO A 781 19.49 18.83 -26.87
C PRO A 781 20.71 18.84 -27.79
N ASP A 782 21.74 19.60 -27.42
CA ASP A 782 22.99 19.74 -28.16
C ASP A 782 24.13 18.82 -27.67
N LEU A 783 23.84 17.96 -26.68
CA LEU A 783 24.81 17.01 -26.11
C LEU A 783 24.34 15.57 -26.35
N LEU A 784 23.89 14.87 -25.31
CA LEU A 784 23.52 13.47 -25.32
C LEU A 784 22.08 13.25 -24.82
N PRO A 785 21.06 13.81 -25.53
CA PRO A 785 19.66 13.85 -25.03
C PRO A 785 19.03 12.45 -24.84
N GLU A 786 19.48 11.45 -25.61
CA GLU A 786 18.92 10.09 -25.60
C GLU A 786 19.84 9.07 -24.90
N PHE A 787 20.92 9.51 -24.25
CA PHE A 787 21.89 8.61 -23.65
C PHE A 787 21.40 8.09 -22.28
N SER A 788 21.44 6.77 -22.14
CA SER A 788 21.26 6.06 -20.87
C SER A 788 22.48 5.19 -20.59
N GLY A 789 23.08 5.34 -19.40
CA GLY A 789 24.32 4.66 -19.01
C GLY A 789 25.11 5.43 -17.95
N THR A 790 26.41 5.29 -18.00
CA THR A 790 27.33 5.92 -17.04
C THR A 790 28.16 7.02 -17.72
N PHE A 791 28.18 8.19 -17.08
CA PHE A 791 29.07 9.32 -17.39
C PHE A 791 30.22 9.28 -16.40
N ARG A 792 31.45 9.17 -16.88
CA ARG A 792 32.66 9.25 -16.07
C ARG A 792 33.31 10.62 -16.22
N TYR A 793 33.38 11.34 -15.12
CA TYR A 793 33.99 12.67 -14.99
C TYR A 793 35.34 12.55 -14.33
N GLU A 794 36.36 13.25 -14.85
CA GLU A 794 37.69 13.30 -14.29
C GLU A 794 38.18 14.74 -14.23
N THR A 795 38.76 15.13 -13.10
CA THR A 795 39.41 16.44 -12.88
C THR A 795 40.55 16.34 -11.91
N GLU A 796 41.45 17.33 -11.90
CA GLU A 796 42.52 17.50 -10.92
C GLU A 796 42.27 18.73 -10.03
N PHE A 797 42.66 18.65 -8.76
CA PHE A 797 42.56 19.76 -7.84
C PHE A 797 43.72 19.77 -6.85
N GLU A 798 44.09 20.96 -6.35
CA GLU A 798 45.14 21.12 -5.33
C GLU A 798 44.53 21.15 -3.93
N TRP A 799 45.16 20.46 -3.00
CA TRP A 799 44.78 20.45 -1.58
C TRP A 799 46.00 20.79 -0.71
N GLU A 800 45.89 21.87 0.10
CA GLU A 800 47.00 22.37 0.93
C GLU A 800 46.76 22.21 2.42
N ASP A 801 45.50 22.03 2.85
CA ASP A 801 45.12 21.99 4.25
C ASP A 801 45.38 20.62 4.92
N SER A 802 45.63 20.67 6.24
CA SER A 802 45.61 19.48 7.07
C SER A 802 44.31 19.45 7.87
N ALA A 803 43.50 18.41 7.69
CA ALA A 803 42.23 18.24 8.38
C ALA A 803 42.13 16.84 9.02
N ASP A 804 41.35 16.71 10.09
CA ASP A 804 41.08 15.42 10.74
C ASP A 804 40.29 14.52 9.82
N SER A 805 39.38 15.13 9.05
CA SER A 805 38.60 14.50 7.99
C SER A 805 38.26 15.49 6.88
N ILE A 806 37.80 14.98 5.74
CA ILE A 806 37.52 15.76 4.56
C ILE A 806 36.18 15.26 3.96
N LEU A 807 35.27 16.19 3.69
CA LEU A 807 34.00 15.95 3.07
C LEU A 807 34.04 16.36 1.59
N LEU A 808 33.75 15.44 0.71
CA LEU A 808 33.42 15.70 -0.71
C LEU A 808 31.90 15.82 -0.88
N GLU A 809 31.44 16.94 -1.44
CA GLU A 809 30.05 17.13 -1.86
C GLU A 809 29.99 17.30 -3.38
N LEU A 810 29.12 16.54 -4.03
CA LEU A 810 29.00 16.55 -5.49
C LEU A 810 27.94 17.54 -6.00
N GLY A 811 27.18 18.17 -5.09
CA GLY A 811 26.07 19.07 -5.44
C GLY A 811 24.92 18.33 -6.14
N GLU A 812 24.47 18.86 -7.27
CA GLU A 812 23.40 18.25 -8.06
C GLU A 812 23.95 17.11 -8.92
N VAL A 813 23.38 15.92 -8.75
CA VAL A 813 23.74 14.69 -9.47
C VAL A 813 22.48 13.96 -9.93
N TYR A 814 22.51 13.41 -11.14
CA TYR A 814 21.39 12.69 -11.75
C TYR A 814 21.86 11.39 -12.45
N GLU A 815 21.75 10.20 -11.71
CA GLU A 815 21.22 10.18 -10.34
C GLU A 815 22.11 9.41 -9.35
N THR A 816 22.72 8.26 -9.67
CA THR A 816 23.64 7.56 -8.77
C THR A 816 25.07 8.04 -9.00
N ALA A 817 25.85 8.23 -7.93
CA ALA A 817 27.24 8.66 -8.01
C ALA A 817 28.16 7.72 -7.26
N GLU A 818 29.24 7.30 -7.92
CA GLU A 818 30.38 6.60 -7.31
C GLU A 818 31.65 7.40 -7.56
N ALA A 819 32.48 7.59 -6.54
CA ALA A 819 33.64 8.43 -6.64
C ALA A 819 34.95 7.74 -6.21
N TRP A 820 36.06 8.17 -6.83
CA TRP A 820 37.43 7.76 -6.49
C TRP A 820 38.32 8.99 -6.41
N ILE A 821 39.21 8.99 -5.44
CA ILE A 821 40.26 10.00 -5.31
C ILE A 821 41.63 9.30 -5.35
N ASN A 822 42.50 9.75 -6.28
CA ASN A 822 43.80 9.14 -6.49
C ASN A 822 43.77 7.62 -6.75
N GLY A 823 42.68 7.16 -7.39
CA GLY A 823 42.39 5.76 -7.70
C GLY A 823 41.89 4.92 -6.52
N GLN A 824 41.66 5.53 -5.35
CA GLN A 824 41.07 4.87 -4.19
C GLN A 824 39.55 5.15 -4.13
N PRO A 825 38.70 4.14 -3.83
CA PRO A 825 37.25 4.34 -3.66
C PRO A 825 36.98 5.40 -2.58
N ALA A 826 36.16 6.39 -2.92
CA ALA A 826 35.77 7.48 -2.02
C ALA A 826 34.36 7.26 -1.45
N GLY A 827 33.42 6.69 -2.25
CA GLY A 827 32.07 6.37 -1.79
C GLY A 827 31.08 6.17 -2.93
N LEU A 828 29.88 5.73 -2.52
CA LEU A 828 28.72 5.53 -3.38
C LEU A 828 27.51 6.24 -2.76
N CYS A 829 26.77 7.03 -3.54
CA CYS A 829 25.49 7.62 -3.20
C CYS A 829 24.44 7.29 -4.28
N ILE A 830 23.33 6.70 -3.88
CA ILE A 830 22.23 6.36 -4.81
C ILE A 830 21.10 7.41 -4.82
N CYS A 831 21.17 8.38 -3.89
CA CYS A 831 20.22 9.47 -3.75
C CYS A 831 20.89 10.66 -3.06
N PRO A 832 20.27 11.87 -3.08
CA PRO A 832 20.73 13.00 -2.28
C PRO A 832 20.70 12.71 -0.75
N PRO A 833 21.53 13.40 0.05
CA PRO A 833 22.63 14.29 -0.35
C PRO A 833 23.85 13.50 -0.84
N TYR A 834 24.49 13.99 -1.92
CA TYR A 834 25.67 13.33 -2.51
C TYR A 834 26.94 13.74 -1.77
N ARG A 835 27.14 13.17 -0.59
CA ARG A 835 28.22 13.48 0.35
C ARG A 835 29.05 12.25 0.68
N MET A 836 30.37 12.39 0.67
CA MET A 836 31.31 11.31 0.92
C MET A 836 32.45 11.79 1.83
N GLU A 837 32.75 11.04 2.88
CA GLU A 837 33.96 11.26 3.67
C GLU A 837 35.15 10.65 2.95
N VAL A 838 36.17 11.47 2.67
CA VAL A 838 37.28 11.11 1.76
C VAL A 838 38.67 11.26 2.40
N THR A 839 38.75 11.27 3.72
CA THR A 839 39.94 11.56 4.52
C THR A 839 41.15 10.75 4.10
N GLY A 840 41.04 9.45 3.93
CA GLY A 840 42.16 8.57 3.60
C GLY A 840 42.60 8.61 2.14
N ALA A 841 41.83 9.27 1.27
CA ALA A 841 42.07 9.28 -0.17
C ALA A 841 42.74 10.58 -0.66
N ILE A 842 42.60 11.68 0.06
CA ILE A 842 43.20 13.00 -0.28
C ILE A 842 44.62 13.10 0.29
N ARG A 843 45.51 13.71 -0.48
CA ARG A 843 46.89 14.05 -0.09
C ARG A 843 47.19 15.52 -0.33
N GLN A 844 48.23 16.07 0.33
CA GLN A 844 48.68 17.42 0.02
C GLN A 844 49.24 17.50 -1.41
N GLY A 845 48.98 18.60 -2.10
CA GLY A 845 49.30 18.83 -3.50
C GLY A 845 48.22 18.37 -4.42
N THR A 846 48.57 17.95 -5.64
CA THR A 846 47.65 17.59 -6.71
C THR A 846 46.95 16.27 -6.42
N ASN A 847 45.62 16.26 -6.52
CA ASN A 847 44.74 15.09 -6.39
C ASN A 847 43.92 14.94 -7.65
N THR A 848 43.66 13.70 -8.06
CA THR A 848 42.78 13.36 -9.15
C THR A 848 41.46 12.86 -8.60
N LEU A 849 40.35 13.50 -9.01
CA LEU A 849 38.99 13.06 -8.69
C LEU A 849 38.35 12.42 -9.94
N VAL A 850 37.79 11.22 -9.75
CA VAL A 850 36.95 10.54 -10.72
C VAL A 850 35.54 10.39 -10.13
N VAL A 851 34.51 10.77 -10.88
CA VAL A 851 33.11 10.58 -10.50
C VAL A 851 32.37 9.88 -11.62
N GLU A 852 31.79 8.72 -11.36
CA GLU A 852 30.88 8.04 -12.28
C GLU A 852 29.44 8.31 -11.87
N VAL A 853 28.68 8.92 -12.79
CA VAL A 853 27.25 9.19 -12.59
C VAL A 853 26.46 8.31 -13.54
N THR A 854 25.53 7.53 -12.99
CA THR A 854 24.68 6.61 -13.77
C THR A 854 23.24 7.07 -13.74
N ASN A 855 22.66 7.35 -14.93
CA ASN A 855 21.26 7.72 -15.07
C ASN A 855 20.35 6.48 -15.27
N THR A 856 19.05 6.71 -15.50
CA THR A 856 18.04 5.68 -15.78
C THR A 856 17.93 5.39 -17.28
N LEU A 857 17.16 4.35 -17.65
CA LEU A 857 16.89 4.00 -19.04
C LEU A 857 15.84 4.89 -19.73
N ALA A 858 15.20 5.82 -19.03
CA ALA A 858 14.11 6.65 -19.57
C ALA A 858 14.48 7.43 -20.81
N LYS A 859 15.74 7.91 -20.91
CA LYS A 859 16.20 8.73 -22.06
C LYS A 859 16.32 7.90 -23.35
N ASP A 860 16.73 6.65 -23.22
CA ASP A 860 16.87 5.70 -24.35
C ASP A 860 15.52 5.07 -24.71
N GLN A 861 14.78 4.57 -23.72
CA GLN A 861 13.58 3.77 -23.94
C GLN A 861 12.32 4.58 -24.27
N GLN A 862 12.17 5.80 -23.72
CA GLN A 862 11.04 6.72 -23.95
C GLN A 862 9.67 6.00 -23.80
N ASP A 863 9.55 5.14 -22.79
CA ASP A 863 8.38 4.32 -22.57
C ASP A 863 7.13 5.13 -22.12
N PHE A 864 5.94 4.54 -22.30
CA PHE A 864 4.66 5.18 -22.01
C PHE A 864 4.51 5.57 -20.53
N LEU A 865 4.97 4.74 -19.60
CA LEU A 865 4.83 4.99 -18.17
C LEU A 865 5.73 6.15 -17.69
N SER A 866 6.91 6.27 -18.28
CA SER A 866 7.82 7.41 -18.03
C SER A 866 7.26 8.77 -18.52
N ALA A 867 6.24 8.76 -19.38
CA ALA A 867 5.60 10.00 -19.86
C ALA A 867 4.73 10.70 -18.80
N PHE A 868 4.43 10.06 -17.67
CA PHE A 868 3.67 10.65 -16.57
C PHE A 868 4.53 11.48 -15.60
N ALA A 869 5.85 11.52 -15.77
CA ALA A 869 6.76 12.30 -14.94
C ALA A 869 7.66 13.22 -15.79
N GLN A 870 8.11 14.30 -15.17
CA GLN A 870 9.20 15.09 -15.73
C GLN A 870 10.48 14.28 -15.72
N GLN A 871 11.21 14.30 -16.83
CA GLN A 871 12.51 13.65 -16.90
C GLN A 871 13.58 14.52 -16.25
N ASP A 872 14.31 13.96 -15.29
CA ASP A 872 15.45 14.61 -14.67
C ASP A 872 16.55 14.94 -15.71
N PRO A 873 17.42 15.94 -15.44
CA PRO A 873 18.69 16.10 -16.14
C PRO A 873 19.51 14.80 -16.10
N SER A 874 20.68 14.77 -16.74
CA SER A 874 21.61 13.65 -16.64
C SER A 874 23.01 14.12 -16.31
N GLY A 875 23.71 13.35 -15.47
CA GLY A 875 25.12 13.54 -15.17
C GLY A 875 25.39 14.42 -13.93
N LEU A 876 26.63 14.86 -13.79
CA LEU A 876 27.10 15.73 -12.70
C LEU A 876 26.92 17.20 -13.08
N ILE A 877 26.15 17.94 -12.31
CA ILE A 877 25.90 19.37 -12.50
C ILE A 877 26.69 20.21 -11.46
N GLY A 878 26.90 19.65 -10.27
CA GLY A 878 27.63 20.29 -9.20
C GLY A 878 26.85 21.38 -8.45
N PRO A 879 27.53 22.38 -7.81
CA PRO A 879 28.99 22.49 -7.69
C PRO A 879 29.61 21.35 -6.90
N VAL A 880 30.80 20.94 -7.30
CA VAL A 880 31.61 19.96 -6.52
C VAL A 880 32.48 20.71 -5.56
N THR A 881 32.43 20.33 -4.27
CA THR A 881 33.16 21.01 -3.20
C THR A 881 33.88 20.02 -2.30
N VAL A 882 34.97 20.50 -1.66
CA VAL A 882 35.75 19.75 -0.70
C VAL A 882 35.90 20.61 0.55
N THR A 883 35.46 20.10 1.69
CA THR A 883 35.44 20.81 2.97
C THR A 883 36.28 20.09 4.02
N PRO A 884 37.25 20.79 4.69
CA PRO A 884 37.94 20.20 5.82
C PRO A 884 37.02 20.09 7.05
N LEU A 885 37.11 18.97 7.75
CA LEU A 885 36.31 18.68 8.94
C LEU A 885 37.21 18.43 10.15
N ARG A 886 36.71 18.72 11.35
CA ARG A 886 37.30 18.31 12.63
C ARG A 886 36.29 17.51 13.46
N ARG A 887 36.80 16.63 14.31
CA ARG A 887 35.98 15.92 15.29
C ARG A 887 35.46 16.88 16.36
N LEU A 888 34.18 16.75 16.68
CA LEU A 888 33.63 17.39 17.86
C LEU A 888 34.30 16.79 19.11
N VAL A 889 35.16 17.58 19.77
CA VAL A 889 35.78 17.19 21.03
C VAL A 889 34.88 17.70 22.14
N LYS A 890 34.48 16.84 23.07
CA LYS A 890 33.77 17.24 24.27
C LYS A 890 34.71 18.20 25.06
N GLU A 891 34.29 19.46 25.22
CA GLU A 891 34.92 20.30 26.22
C GLU A 891 34.69 19.65 27.59
N ALA A 892 35.79 19.38 28.32
CA ALA A 892 35.80 18.62 29.56
C ALA A 892 35.08 19.36 30.72
#